data_f02f7752f6dabc10f42d03153ff18277
#
_entry.id   f02f7752f6dabc10f42d03153ff18277
#
_cell.length_a   1.000
_cell.length_b   1.000
_cell.length_c   1.000
_cell.angle_alpha   90.00
_cell.angle_beta   90.00
_cell.angle_gamma   90.00
#
_symmetry.space_group_name_H-M   'P 1'
#
loop_
_entity.id
_entity.type
_entity.pdbx_description
1 polymer ?
#
loop_
_entity_poly.entity_id
_entity_poly.type
_entity_poly.pdbx_seq_one_letter_code
_entity_poly.pdbx_strand_id
1 'polypeptide(L)'
;VAGVELRVTILAALVTVALPAVADDLTVLDTNDRAAIAAGLHSIRMTESDLSFKKDHAPTVQTTELARQFLHDPLQLAERAESVARKLKTETSAGALAAQTMDKVKYEPTYTLGHGYSMDWSFLNQMPESVRHPVRLIGDFAINIEYALGQTFADNRIQAFAAFAVENLNLDKDASELTEWEKLGLPVLAVRELLDRSDKLELQDDELAAPILEAGKQLKWGILHRAFESLAGAVDEAVTELKTNQFTEPYHAEVDTKLGKIIVNNLSHTVFTNEAFLIIDTGHDNVYLNSAGGANGLAGRPISIVISLGNNNQFVSRQSFSQGSGVFGIGILAALGSNSTFAAKHVSQGAGFFGCGLLMTGEGRQIFEADTFCQGASAYGAGILWQRGGDTTYQARQMAQGFGGPGGCGLLLDSGGNDVYFAGGKYSCDWLPGHYFSLAQGFGYGMRPFAGGGVGILCDVKGDDRYVADVYGQGASYWYSVGLFLDLTGNDTYQAHQYCQGAGIHLSSGALVDFAGDDQYTAHAICQGGAHDYAVGLLVDRAGNDTYTAGTTAQGSAINTSFAMLLDHAGNDFYAGRDPTQSQAAGHDGGKRECGAIALLLDLAGTDTYSQGQTNNTVWLKPWYGAGLDAEWTNVFVGQAPRLPLTETAAGESPALQYRPVDVHHPTERLLRLAISEKPDAGKAWSELKHLGTQALSYLLSRLDSPNVLLKAKVEELVDHLGTNSIPVLMAGIDNAANDEVVRLCCYFLARFDTKARAAIPHVLPLLDREKVRGTAFYTLGHLRAQEATGAALKSLTDDREVVRMRAAQALGRIGDRQAVPALIGRLDDELWTVRYAAQDALIALGQPSRGPLRAALATASPRARPHLIAALEKLNTRRGLFW
;
A
#
# COMPACT_ATOMS: atom_id res chain seq x y z
N VAL A 1 68.53 39.70 -30.41
CA VAL A 1 67.68 38.55 -30.55
C VAL A 1 66.59 38.64 -29.50
N ALA A 2 65.43 39.14 -29.93
CA ALA A 2 64.30 39.49 -29.06
C ALA A 2 63.44 38.27 -28.86
N GLY A 3 63.13 37.95 -27.59
CA GLY A 3 62.08 37.04 -27.20
C GLY A 3 60.74 37.74 -27.09
N VAL A 4 59.74 37.24 -27.78
CA VAL A 4 58.34 37.68 -27.63
C VAL A 4 57.63 36.69 -26.71
N GLU A 5 57.30 37.15 -25.49
CA GLU A 5 56.39 36.41 -24.61
C GLU A 5 54.94 36.60 -25.08
N LEU A 6 54.30 35.53 -25.50
CA LEU A 6 52.88 35.48 -25.81
C LEU A 6 52.16 35.06 -24.53
N ARG A 7 51.58 36.04 -23.80
CA ARG A 7 50.63 35.77 -22.70
C ARG A 7 49.29 35.37 -23.30
N VAL A 8 48.99 34.07 -23.23
CA VAL A 8 47.62 33.59 -23.45
C VAL A 8 46.81 33.78 -22.17
N THR A 9 45.97 34.78 -22.18
CA THR A 9 44.97 35.01 -21.13
C THR A 9 43.83 34.04 -21.45
N ILE A 10 43.79 32.91 -20.75
CA ILE A 10 42.60 32.06 -20.76
C ILE A 10 41.56 32.75 -19.85
N LEU A 11 40.58 33.38 -20.50
CA LEU A 11 39.35 33.79 -19.80
C LEU A 11 38.55 32.49 -19.52
N ALA A 12 38.70 31.95 -18.33
CA ALA A 12 37.78 30.97 -17.83
C ALA A 12 36.45 31.68 -17.52
N ALA A 13 35.53 31.66 -18.51
CA ALA A 13 34.15 31.92 -18.21
C ALA A 13 33.66 30.72 -17.38
N LEU A 14 33.66 30.88 -16.05
CA LEU A 14 32.82 30.07 -15.18
C LEU A 14 31.37 30.39 -15.57
N VAL A 15 30.82 29.55 -16.44
CA VAL A 15 29.40 29.38 -16.49
C VAL A 15 29.08 28.64 -15.17
N THR A 16 28.79 29.40 -14.12
CA THR A 16 27.98 28.92 -13.06
C THR A 16 26.61 28.60 -13.69
N VAL A 17 26.41 27.35 -14.07
CA VAL A 17 25.07 26.79 -14.13
C VAL A 17 24.57 26.98 -12.71
N ALA A 18 23.76 27.97 -12.50
CA ALA A 18 22.93 28.05 -11.31
C ALA A 18 22.13 26.75 -11.36
N LEU A 19 22.45 25.80 -10.52
CA LEU A 19 21.50 24.76 -10.16
C LEU A 19 20.21 25.51 -9.82
N PRO A 20 19.08 25.14 -10.41
CA PRO A 20 17.82 25.75 -10.03
C PRO A 20 17.75 25.65 -8.52
N ALA A 21 17.57 26.77 -7.87
CA ALA A 21 17.29 26.81 -6.45
C ALA A 21 16.11 25.83 -6.28
N VAL A 22 16.32 24.77 -5.50
CA VAL A 22 15.27 23.81 -5.13
C VAL A 22 14.08 24.67 -4.74
N ALA A 23 13.04 24.60 -5.52
CA ALA A 23 11.87 25.42 -5.31
C ALA A 23 11.38 25.17 -3.89
N ASP A 24 11.28 26.21 -3.06
CA ASP A 24 10.59 26.14 -1.77
C ASP A 24 9.10 25.78 -1.96
N ASP A 25 8.68 25.62 -3.20
CA ASP A 25 7.32 25.31 -3.60
C ASP A 25 7.09 23.81 -3.66
N LEU A 26 6.59 23.26 -2.57
CA LEU A 26 6.12 21.88 -2.50
C LEU A 26 4.64 21.77 -2.92
N THR A 27 4.19 22.55 -3.89
CA THR A 27 2.84 22.44 -4.45
C THR A 27 2.73 21.18 -5.28
N VAL A 28 1.84 20.26 -4.93
CA VAL A 28 1.62 18.99 -5.64
C VAL A 28 0.72 19.20 -6.86
N LEU A 29 -0.35 19.97 -6.73
CA LEU A 29 -1.25 20.32 -7.84
C LEU A 29 -1.45 21.83 -7.91
N ASP A 30 -0.88 22.47 -8.88
CA ASP A 30 -1.07 23.89 -9.11
C ASP A 30 -2.32 24.19 -9.99
N THR A 31 -2.48 25.44 -10.40
CA THR A 31 -3.62 25.86 -11.23
C THR A 31 -3.59 25.23 -12.63
N ASN A 32 -2.41 25.00 -13.20
CA ASN A 32 -2.26 24.40 -14.53
C ASN A 32 -2.57 22.90 -14.46
N ASP A 33 -2.08 22.21 -13.43
CA ASP A 33 -2.38 20.80 -13.19
C ASP A 33 -3.89 20.55 -13.08
N ARG A 34 -4.59 21.39 -12.29
CA ARG A 34 -6.04 21.30 -12.16
C ARG A 34 -6.77 21.59 -13.46
N ALA A 35 -6.26 22.53 -14.26
CA ALA A 35 -6.82 22.79 -15.59
C ALA A 35 -6.61 21.60 -16.53
N ALA A 36 -5.46 20.93 -16.47
CA ALA A 36 -5.16 19.72 -17.25
C ALA A 36 -6.03 18.54 -16.82
N ILE A 37 -6.20 18.32 -15.51
CA ILE A 37 -7.12 17.31 -14.96
C ILE A 37 -8.55 17.56 -15.49
N ALA A 38 -9.03 18.80 -15.40
CA ALA A 38 -10.37 19.17 -15.89
C ALA A 38 -10.48 18.94 -17.41
N ALA A 39 -9.45 19.27 -18.19
CA ALA A 39 -9.41 19.05 -19.64
C ALA A 39 -9.40 17.55 -20.00
N GLY A 40 -8.59 16.75 -19.31
CA GLY A 40 -8.56 15.30 -19.47
C GLY A 40 -9.91 14.65 -19.18
N LEU A 41 -10.53 15.00 -18.04
CA LEU A 41 -11.88 14.54 -17.66
C LEU A 41 -12.92 14.97 -18.69
N HIS A 42 -12.88 16.23 -19.16
CA HIS A 42 -13.80 16.72 -20.18
C HIS A 42 -13.69 15.92 -21.50
N SER A 43 -12.48 15.50 -21.87
CA SER A 43 -12.24 14.69 -23.08
C SER A 43 -12.97 13.34 -23.05
N ILE A 44 -13.17 12.77 -21.87
CA ILE A 44 -13.96 11.56 -21.63
C ILE A 44 -15.38 11.87 -21.13
N ARG A 45 -15.83 13.11 -21.24
CA ARG A 45 -17.17 13.60 -20.85
C ARG A 45 -17.46 13.44 -19.35
N MET A 46 -16.47 13.68 -18.53
CA MET A 46 -16.55 13.65 -17.07
C MET A 46 -16.11 14.98 -16.46
N THR A 47 -16.34 15.12 -15.18
CA THR A 47 -15.97 16.25 -14.34
C THR A 47 -15.38 15.73 -13.03
N GLU A 48 -14.75 16.57 -12.23
CA GLU A 48 -14.21 16.20 -10.93
C GLU A 48 -15.26 15.55 -10.02
N SER A 49 -16.55 15.94 -10.14
CA SER A 49 -17.63 15.32 -9.35
C SER A 49 -17.87 13.83 -9.66
N ASP A 50 -17.39 13.35 -10.82
CA ASP A 50 -17.49 11.93 -11.21
C ASP A 50 -16.40 11.07 -10.57
N LEU A 51 -15.36 11.67 -10.00
CA LEU A 51 -14.28 10.96 -9.32
C LEU A 51 -14.70 10.37 -7.98
N SER A 52 -15.79 10.82 -7.39
CA SER A 52 -16.25 10.45 -6.05
C SER A 52 -16.75 9.00 -5.97
N PHE A 53 -16.19 8.22 -5.05
CA PHE A 53 -16.66 6.88 -4.69
C PHE A 53 -17.57 6.97 -3.46
N LYS A 54 -18.86 7.15 -3.67
CA LYS A 54 -19.86 7.34 -2.58
C LYS A 54 -20.29 6.04 -1.90
N LYS A 55 -19.74 4.88 -2.29
CA LYS A 55 -20.16 3.59 -1.79
C LYS A 55 -19.16 3.04 -0.77
N ASP A 56 -19.60 2.92 0.46
CA ASP A 56 -18.91 2.15 1.49
C ASP A 56 -19.33 0.67 1.34
N HIS A 57 -18.47 -0.17 0.78
CA HIS A 57 -18.79 -1.57 0.45
C HIS A 57 -18.71 -2.53 1.63
N ALA A 58 -18.08 -2.12 2.71
CA ALA A 58 -18.00 -2.92 3.93
C ALA A 58 -18.17 -2.04 5.15
N PRO A 59 -19.03 -2.41 6.09
CA PRO A 59 -19.09 -1.76 7.40
C PRO A 59 -17.84 -2.16 8.19
N THR A 60 -16.70 -1.55 7.87
CA THR A 60 -15.48 -1.75 8.64
C THR A 60 -15.54 -0.89 9.88
N VAL A 61 -15.51 -1.50 11.01
CA VAL A 61 -15.63 -0.85 12.33
C VAL A 61 -14.47 0.12 12.61
N GLN A 62 -13.38 0.06 11.81
CA GLN A 62 -12.13 0.78 12.09
C GLN A 62 -11.56 1.49 10.85
N THR A 63 -12.39 1.87 9.89
CA THR A 63 -11.98 2.70 8.76
C THR A 63 -11.66 4.10 9.25
N THR A 64 -10.47 4.63 8.92
CA THR A 64 -10.13 6.01 9.25
C THR A 64 -10.96 6.97 8.39
N GLU A 65 -11.29 8.13 8.96
CA GLU A 65 -11.97 9.20 8.22
C GLU A 65 -11.15 9.65 7.02
N LEU A 66 -9.82 9.68 7.16
CA LEU A 66 -8.89 10.04 6.10
C LEU A 66 -9.04 9.13 4.86
N ALA A 67 -9.12 7.81 5.05
CA ALA A 67 -9.30 6.87 3.94
C ALA A 67 -10.64 7.08 3.23
N ARG A 68 -11.71 7.39 3.97
CA ARG A 68 -13.03 7.72 3.40
C ARG A 68 -12.99 9.02 2.61
N GLN A 69 -12.33 10.04 3.16
CA GLN A 69 -12.23 11.36 2.54
C GLN A 69 -11.62 11.28 1.14
N PHE A 70 -10.55 10.51 0.95
CA PHE A 70 -9.91 10.39 -0.35
C PHE A 70 -10.69 9.54 -1.35
N LEU A 71 -11.53 8.63 -0.90
CA LEU A 71 -12.49 7.94 -1.77
C LEU A 71 -13.64 8.86 -2.19
N HIS A 72 -14.02 9.82 -1.34
CA HIS A 72 -15.03 10.84 -1.68
C HIS A 72 -14.51 11.94 -2.59
N ASP A 73 -13.26 12.35 -2.38
CA ASP A 73 -12.60 13.40 -3.14
C ASP A 73 -11.13 13.00 -3.38
N PRO A 74 -10.87 12.27 -4.46
CA PRO A 74 -9.56 11.73 -4.76
C PRO A 74 -8.44 12.77 -4.88
N LEU A 75 -8.74 13.98 -5.34
CA LEU A 75 -7.71 15.03 -5.51
C LEU A 75 -7.22 15.59 -4.18
N GLN A 76 -7.97 15.45 -3.09
CA GLN A 76 -7.49 15.80 -1.75
C GLN A 76 -6.32 14.93 -1.28
N LEU A 77 -6.09 13.77 -1.90
CA LEU A 77 -4.90 12.95 -1.62
C LEU A 77 -3.62 13.72 -1.96
N ALA A 78 -3.58 14.40 -3.10
CA ALA A 78 -2.47 15.26 -3.51
C ALA A 78 -2.28 16.46 -2.56
N GLU A 79 -3.35 17.15 -2.17
CA GLU A 79 -3.30 18.24 -1.19
C GLU A 79 -2.79 17.76 0.18
N ARG A 80 -3.16 16.55 0.57
CA ARG A 80 -2.65 15.94 1.80
C ARG A 80 -1.18 15.60 1.70
N ALA A 81 -0.73 15.05 0.57
CA ALA A 81 0.68 14.77 0.30
C ALA A 81 1.53 16.05 0.44
N GLU A 82 1.10 17.15 -0.19
CA GLU A 82 1.71 18.47 -0.04
C GLU A 82 1.79 18.91 1.43
N SER A 83 0.68 18.87 2.15
CA SER A 83 0.64 19.26 3.56
C SER A 83 1.57 18.41 4.44
N VAL A 84 1.72 17.12 4.12
CA VAL A 84 2.63 16.22 4.84
C VAL A 84 4.08 16.54 4.50
N ALA A 85 4.42 16.70 3.22
CA ALA A 85 5.77 17.04 2.76
C ALA A 85 6.26 18.36 3.40
N ARG A 86 5.44 19.43 3.34
CA ARG A 86 5.78 20.74 3.95
C ARG A 86 6.07 20.65 5.45
N LYS A 87 5.32 19.83 6.18
CA LYS A 87 5.51 19.63 7.62
C LYS A 87 6.75 18.81 7.93
N LEU A 88 6.96 17.70 7.20
CA LEU A 88 8.09 16.81 7.45
C LEU A 88 9.42 17.43 7.05
N LYS A 89 9.49 18.21 5.95
CA LYS A 89 10.69 18.93 5.50
C LYS A 89 11.28 19.83 6.59
N THR A 90 10.45 20.42 7.41
CA THR A 90 10.85 21.42 8.42
C THR A 90 10.81 20.91 9.86
N GLU A 91 10.49 19.64 10.06
CA GLU A 91 10.32 19.10 11.42
C GLU A 91 11.67 18.92 12.13
N THR A 92 11.74 19.37 13.35
CA THR A 92 12.95 19.31 14.18
C THR A 92 12.70 18.71 15.57
N SER A 93 11.43 18.44 15.91
CA SER A 93 11.02 17.98 17.24
C SER A 93 10.40 16.58 17.18
N ALA A 94 10.93 15.67 18.01
CA ALA A 94 10.37 14.32 18.16
C ALA A 94 8.95 14.37 18.77
N GLY A 95 8.69 15.29 19.70
CA GLY A 95 7.37 15.47 20.27
C GLY A 95 6.34 15.91 19.24
N ALA A 96 6.68 16.89 18.40
CA ALA A 96 5.81 17.35 17.33
C ALA A 96 5.60 16.25 16.27
N LEU A 97 6.64 15.51 15.91
CA LEU A 97 6.54 14.39 14.96
C LEU A 97 5.63 13.26 15.51
N ALA A 98 5.77 12.95 16.81
CA ALA A 98 4.89 11.98 17.49
C ALA A 98 3.42 12.42 17.43
N ALA A 99 3.12 13.68 17.76
CA ALA A 99 1.78 14.25 17.68
C ALA A 99 1.22 14.19 16.26
N GLN A 100 1.97 14.66 15.26
CA GLN A 100 1.53 14.66 13.86
C GLN A 100 1.24 13.25 13.34
N THR A 101 2.04 12.25 13.73
CA THR A 101 1.85 10.86 13.32
C THR A 101 0.58 10.28 13.94
N MET A 102 0.33 10.53 15.21
CA MET A 102 -0.88 10.07 15.90
C MET A 102 -2.16 10.72 15.38
N ASP A 103 -2.12 12.00 15.02
CA ASP A 103 -3.27 12.74 14.47
C ASP A 103 -3.80 12.15 13.14
N LYS A 104 -2.95 11.44 12.40
CA LYS A 104 -3.37 10.78 11.14
C LYS A 104 -4.18 9.51 11.36
N VAL A 105 -4.08 8.92 12.54
CA VAL A 105 -4.79 7.67 12.87
C VAL A 105 -6.18 7.96 13.40
N LYS A 106 -6.27 8.74 14.46
CA LYS A 106 -7.53 9.10 15.10
C LYS A 106 -7.36 10.33 15.99
N TYR A 107 -8.11 11.36 15.70
CA TYR A 107 -8.19 12.52 16.60
C TYR A 107 -9.18 12.20 17.72
N GLU A 108 -8.73 12.25 18.97
CA GLU A 108 -9.56 12.29 20.15
C GLU A 108 -9.28 13.57 20.95
N PRO A 109 -10.29 14.12 21.65
CA PRO A 109 -10.09 15.34 22.44
C PRO A 109 -8.94 15.18 23.43
N THR A 110 -8.20 16.26 23.64
CA THR A 110 -7.02 16.31 24.51
C THR A 110 -7.28 15.68 25.89
N TYR A 111 -6.61 14.56 26.13
CA TYR A 111 -6.56 13.94 27.44
C TYR A 111 -5.48 14.63 28.28
N THR A 112 -5.81 15.01 29.52
CA THR A 112 -4.80 15.53 30.45
C THR A 112 -4.24 14.38 31.24
N LEU A 113 -2.93 14.10 31.07
CA LEU A 113 -2.24 13.14 31.93
C LEU A 113 -2.29 13.64 33.39
N GLY A 114 -2.75 12.78 34.29
CA GLY A 114 -2.78 13.12 35.72
C GLY A 114 -1.37 13.40 36.25
N HIS A 115 -1.23 14.40 37.09
CA HIS A 115 -0.01 14.67 37.82
C HIS A 115 -0.23 14.28 39.28
N GLY A 116 0.40 13.24 39.78
CA GLY A 116 0.18 12.82 41.16
C GLY A 116 1.15 11.75 41.65
N TYR A 117 1.85 11.13 40.74
CA TYR A 117 2.85 10.14 41.12
C TYR A 117 4.24 10.73 41.06
N SER A 118 5.02 10.49 42.10
CA SER A 118 6.42 10.91 42.19
C SER A 118 7.27 9.73 42.69
N MET A 119 8.53 9.77 42.34
CA MET A 119 9.54 8.81 42.77
C MET A 119 10.55 9.48 43.68
N ASP A 120 11.21 8.75 44.56
CA ASP A 120 12.37 9.25 45.30
C ASP A 120 13.57 9.33 44.34
N TRP A 121 13.98 10.58 44.11
CA TRP A 121 15.12 10.93 43.22
C TRP A 121 16.40 11.13 43.98
N SER A 122 16.52 10.72 45.28
CA SER A 122 17.70 10.99 46.13
C SER A 122 18.99 10.36 45.55
N PHE A 123 18.90 9.28 44.79
CA PHE A 123 20.04 8.65 44.13
C PHE A 123 20.70 9.54 43.06
N LEU A 124 20.00 10.51 42.49
CA LEU A 124 20.54 11.46 41.50
C LEU A 124 21.72 12.26 42.07
N ASN A 125 21.77 12.45 43.38
CA ASN A 125 22.89 13.17 44.01
C ASN A 125 24.27 12.49 43.79
N GLN A 126 24.26 11.20 43.44
CA GLN A 126 25.45 10.44 43.11
C GLN A 126 25.80 10.45 41.61
N MET A 127 24.98 11.04 40.80
CA MET A 127 25.17 11.14 39.35
C MET A 127 25.84 12.46 38.94
N PRO A 128 26.51 12.57 37.79
CA PRO A 128 26.97 13.80 37.20
C PRO A 128 25.86 14.86 37.17
N GLU A 129 26.19 16.11 37.46
CA GLU A 129 25.18 17.17 37.54
C GLU A 129 24.38 17.32 36.26
N SER A 130 25.04 17.23 35.11
CA SER A 130 24.44 17.43 33.78
C SER A 130 23.42 16.34 33.39
N VAL A 131 23.39 15.18 34.07
CA VAL A 131 22.42 14.13 33.79
C VAL A 131 21.24 14.07 34.77
N ARG A 132 21.34 14.81 35.90
CA ARG A 132 20.32 14.76 36.99
C ARG A 132 18.95 15.25 36.50
N HIS A 133 18.92 16.42 35.83
CA HIS A 133 17.66 16.96 35.30
C HIS A 133 17.10 16.13 34.15
N PRO A 134 17.85 15.70 33.09
CA PRO A 134 17.38 14.77 32.08
C PRO A 134 16.77 13.47 32.62
N VAL A 135 17.44 12.82 33.57
CA VAL A 135 16.92 11.59 34.22
C VAL A 135 15.60 11.86 34.95
N ARG A 136 15.55 12.92 35.74
CA ARG A 136 14.36 13.32 36.51
C ARG A 136 13.21 13.69 35.60
N LEU A 137 13.46 14.51 34.57
CA LEU A 137 12.46 14.94 33.58
C LEU A 137 11.76 13.76 32.96
N ILE A 138 12.53 12.85 32.34
CA ILE A 138 12.00 11.66 31.69
C ILE A 138 11.25 10.78 32.71
N GLY A 139 11.82 10.58 33.90
CA GLY A 139 11.22 9.73 34.91
C GLY A 139 9.92 10.29 35.49
N ASP A 140 9.81 11.62 35.71
CA ASP A 140 8.59 12.26 36.20
C ASP A 140 7.43 12.15 35.16
N PHE A 141 7.73 12.23 33.85
CA PHE A 141 6.76 11.93 32.82
C PHE A 141 6.40 10.43 32.80
N ALA A 142 7.41 9.57 32.79
CA ALA A 142 7.23 8.13 32.64
C ALA A 142 6.38 7.50 33.76
N ILE A 143 6.54 7.90 35.02
CA ILE A 143 5.77 7.33 36.14
C ILE A 143 4.26 7.63 36.02
N ASN A 144 3.91 8.83 35.54
CA ASN A 144 2.51 9.19 35.30
C ASN A 144 1.95 8.51 34.06
N ILE A 145 2.77 8.34 33.02
CA ILE A 145 2.42 7.66 31.77
C ILE A 145 2.25 6.16 32.00
N GLU A 146 3.11 5.50 32.76
CA GLU A 146 3.00 4.07 33.08
C GLU A 146 1.65 3.75 33.75
N TYR A 147 1.22 4.57 34.71
CA TYR A 147 -0.10 4.43 35.30
C TYR A 147 -1.23 4.60 34.27
N ALA A 148 -1.13 5.59 33.39
CA ALA A 148 -2.11 5.84 32.35
C ALA A 148 -2.14 4.70 31.31
N LEU A 149 -0.98 4.19 30.91
CA LEU A 149 -0.88 3.03 29.99
C LEU A 149 -1.51 1.78 30.58
N GLY A 150 -1.42 1.56 31.89
CA GLY A 150 -2.11 0.43 32.57
C GLY A 150 -3.63 0.45 32.39
N GLN A 151 -4.23 1.58 32.03
CA GLN A 151 -5.67 1.74 31.77
C GLN A 151 -6.01 1.87 30.28
N THR A 152 -5.01 1.86 29.40
CA THR A 152 -5.16 2.18 27.98
C THR A 152 -5.51 0.95 27.16
N PHE A 153 -4.98 -0.21 27.54
CA PHE A 153 -5.06 -1.42 26.73
C PHE A 153 -6.14 -2.38 27.23
N ALA A 154 -6.68 -3.14 26.30
CA ALA A 154 -7.69 -4.16 26.57
C ALA A 154 -7.16 -5.33 27.43
N ASP A 155 -8.05 -6.03 28.12
CA ASP A 155 -7.69 -7.23 28.89
C ASP A 155 -7.27 -8.40 27.98
N ASN A 156 -7.79 -8.45 26.73
CA ASN A 156 -7.47 -9.50 25.75
C ASN A 156 -6.18 -9.24 24.95
N ARG A 157 -5.30 -8.35 25.42
CA ARG A 157 -4.04 -7.99 24.72
C ARG A 157 -3.15 -9.18 24.36
N ILE A 158 -3.16 -10.22 25.17
CA ILE A 158 -2.40 -11.47 24.93
C ILE A 158 -2.93 -12.17 23.67
N GLN A 159 -4.25 -12.34 23.58
CA GLN A 159 -4.90 -12.98 22.44
C GLN A 159 -4.75 -12.13 21.16
N ALA A 160 -4.87 -10.80 21.30
CA ALA A 160 -4.65 -9.88 20.17
C ALA A 160 -3.23 -9.96 19.62
N PHE A 161 -2.23 -10.03 20.51
CA PHE A 161 -0.84 -10.20 20.11
C PHE A 161 -0.59 -11.56 19.46
N ALA A 162 -1.10 -12.65 20.04
CA ALA A 162 -0.93 -14.00 19.50
C ALA A 162 -1.54 -14.12 18.10
N ALA A 163 -2.74 -13.57 17.89
CA ALA A 163 -3.39 -13.54 16.59
C ALA A 163 -2.59 -12.71 15.56
N PHE A 164 -2.11 -11.54 15.95
CA PHE A 164 -1.27 -10.70 15.09
C PHE A 164 0.03 -11.41 14.70
N ALA A 165 0.67 -12.08 15.66
CA ALA A 165 1.93 -12.76 15.43
C ALA A 165 1.77 -13.90 14.42
N VAL A 166 0.70 -14.69 14.53
CA VAL A 166 0.42 -15.80 13.60
C VAL A 166 0.09 -15.28 12.20
N GLU A 167 -0.72 -14.21 12.10
CA GLU A 167 -1.19 -13.69 10.83
C GLU A 167 -0.13 -12.87 10.07
N ASN A 168 0.67 -12.08 10.79
CA ASN A 168 1.48 -11.04 10.14
C ASN A 168 3.00 -11.24 10.29
N LEU A 169 3.49 -11.99 11.26
CA LEU A 169 4.93 -12.12 11.45
C LEU A 169 5.53 -13.30 10.71
N ASN A 170 4.72 -14.07 9.96
CA ASN A 170 5.16 -15.24 9.19
C ASN A 170 6.14 -16.12 9.98
N LEU A 171 5.77 -16.44 11.21
CA LEU A 171 6.59 -17.22 12.11
C LEU A 171 6.88 -18.58 11.49
N ASP A 172 8.13 -18.83 11.21
CA ASP A 172 8.56 -20.19 10.95
C ASP A 172 8.27 -21.04 12.19
N LYS A 173 7.76 -22.24 11.99
CA LYS A 173 7.48 -23.23 13.03
C LYS A 173 8.73 -23.69 13.78
N ASP A 174 9.85 -23.01 13.54
CA ASP A 174 11.11 -23.31 14.19
C ASP A 174 10.99 -22.99 15.68
N ALA A 175 11.03 -24.06 16.49
CA ALA A 175 10.95 -23.99 17.94
C ALA A 175 11.97 -23.01 18.57
N SER A 176 13.01 -22.63 17.83
CA SER A 176 14.05 -21.72 18.30
C SER A 176 13.53 -20.29 18.51
N GLU A 177 12.70 -19.77 17.62
CA GLU A 177 12.17 -18.40 17.71
C GLU A 177 11.15 -18.26 18.85
N LEU A 178 10.23 -19.20 18.96
CA LEU A 178 9.27 -19.22 20.06
C LEU A 178 9.97 -19.37 21.43
N THR A 179 11.11 -20.07 21.48
CA THR A 179 11.94 -20.18 22.69
C THR A 179 12.59 -18.84 23.05
N GLU A 180 13.03 -18.07 22.06
CA GLU A 180 13.52 -16.70 22.29
C GLU A 180 12.41 -15.78 22.82
N TRP A 181 11.21 -15.88 22.26
CA TRP A 181 10.05 -15.11 22.73
C TRP A 181 9.62 -15.46 24.15
N GLU A 182 9.69 -16.75 24.53
CA GLU A 182 9.43 -17.18 25.90
C GLU A 182 10.39 -16.51 26.89
N LYS A 183 11.68 -16.41 26.55
CA LYS A 183 12.68 -15.70 27.36
C LYS A 183 12.38 -14.19 27.48
N LEU A 184 11.70 -13.60 26.50
CA LEU A 184 11.26 -12.20 26.50
C LEU A 184 9.93 -12.00 27.27
N GLY A 185 9.37 -13.06 27.88
CA GLY A 185 8.09 -12.99 28.61
C GLY A 185 6.86 -12.84 27.73
N LEU A 186 6.93 -13.25 26.45
CA LEU A 186 5.80 -13.17 25.53
C LEU A 186 4.87 -14.39 25.66
N PRO A 187 3.60 -14.28 25.25
CA PRO A 187 2.58 -15.32 25.43
C PRO A 187 2.73 -16.48 24.42
N VAL A 188 3.84 -17.19 24.48
CA VAL A 188 4.23 -18.25 23.54
C VAL A 188 3.23 -19.40 23.48
N LEU A 189 2.59 -19.74 24.60
CA LEU A 189 1.58 -20.80 24.62
C LEU A 189 0.37 -20.48 23.75
N ALA A 190 -0.14 -19.23 23.80
CA ALA A 190 -1.24 -18.78 22.95
C ALA A 190 -0.85 -18.75 21.46
N VAL A 191 0.38 -18.34 21.15
CA VAL A 191 0.91 -18.35 19.78
C VAL A 191 1.02 -19.79 19.26
N ARG A 192 1.57 -20.72 20.03
CA ARG A 192 1.69 -22.14 19.66
C ARG A 192 0.33 -22.78 19.42
N GLU A 193 -0.65 -22.52 20.29
CA GLU A 193 -2.00 -23.03 20.11
C GLU A 193 -2.62 -22.59 18.77
N LEU A 194 -2.48 -21.32 18.41
CA LEU A 194 -2.99 -20.81 17.13
C LEU A 194 -2.22 -21.37 15.95
N LEU A 195 -0.88 -21.50 16.02
CA LEU A 195 -0.08 -22.13 14.98
C LEU A 195 -0.46 -23.60 14.77
N ASP A 196 -0.63 -24.38 15.84
CA ASP A 196 -1.05 -25.78 15.77
C ASP A 196 -2.44 -25.94 15.13
N ARG A 197 -3.37 -25.00 15.40
CA ARG A 197 -4.70 -24.98 14.77
C ARG A 197 -4.63 -24.54 13.29
N SER A 198 -3.76 -23.59 12.97
CA SER A 198 -3.50 -23.17 11.59
C SER A 198 -2.98 -24.33 10.75
N ASP A 199 -2.06 -25.11 11.30
CA ASP A 199 -1.50 -26.30 10.64
C ASP A 199 -2.54 -27.37 10.33
N LYS A 200 -3.52 -27.52 11.21
CA LYS A 200 -4.64 -28.45 11.03
C LYS A 200 -5.74 -27.89 10.12
N LEU A 201 -5.58 -26.66 9.63
CA LEU A 201 -6.61 -25.92 8.89
C LEU A 201 -7.93 -25.76 9.68
N GLU A 202 -7.82 -25.67 10.99
CA GLU A 202 -8.96 -25.50 11.91
C GLU A 202 -9.25 -24.02 12.21
N LEU A 203 -8.33 -23.10 11.86
CA LEU A 203 -8.54 -21.64 12.04
C LEU A 203 -9.31 -21.05 10.87
N GLN A 204 -10.26 -20.19 11.21
CA GLN A 204 -10.94 -19.31 10.27
C GLN A 204 -10.36 -17.90 10.37
N ASP A 205 -10.34 -17.15 9.27
CA ASP A 205 -9.80 -15.78 9.22
C ASP A 205 -10.44 -14.84 10.24
N ASP A 206 -11.73 -15.01 10.54
CA ASP A 206 -12.47 -14.24 11.54
C ASP A 206 -12.03 -14.53 12.98
N GLU A 207 -11.56 -15.74 13.27
CA GLU A 207 -11.04 -16.10 14.60
C GLU A 207 -9.71 -15.40 14.90
N LEU A 208 -8.87 -15.17 13.88
CA LEU A 208 -7.64 -14.36 14.01
C LEU A 208 -7.95 -12.86 14.06
N ALA A 209 -8.93 -12.40 13.30
CA ALA A 209 -9.30 -10.99 13.29
C ALA A 209 -9.98 -10.54 14.60
N ALA A 210 -10.86 -11.36 15.18
CA ALA A 210 -11.71 -10.98 16.31
C ALA A 210 -10.94 -10.45 17.55
N PRO A 211 -9.87 -11.09 18.06
CA PRO A 211 -9.13 -10.58 19.20
C PRO A 211 -8.46 -9.22 18.92
N ILE A 212 -7.93 -9.03 17.71
CA ILE A 212 -7.29 -7.78 17.27
C ILE A 212 -8.31 -6.65 17.22
N LEU A 213 -9.47 -6.91 16.59
CA LEU A 213 -10.56 -5.94 16.48
C LEU A 213 -11.11 -5.52 17.84
N GLU A 214 -11.28 -6.47 18.74
CA GLU A 214 -11.80 -6.20 20.07
C GLU A 214 -10.80 -5.38 20.89
N ALA A 215 -9.50 -5.69 20.85
CA ALA A 215 -8.47 -4.88 21.47
C ALA A 215 -8.42 -3.46 20.87
N GLY A 216 -8.56 -3.33 19.55
CA GLY A 216 -8.60 -2.03 18.87
C GLY A 216 -9.79 -1.16 19.26
N LYS A 217 -10.96 -1.75 19.51
CA LYS A 217 -12.14 -1.00 20.00
C LYS A 217 -11.96 -0.46 21.42
N GLN A 218 -11.23 -1.19 22.26
CA GLN A 218 -11.02 -0.83 23.66
C GLN A 218 -9.83 0.11 23.87
N LEU A 219 -8.98 0.32 22.85
CA LEU A 219 -7.81 1.19 22.93
C LEU A 219 -8.20 2.63 23.23
N LYS A 220 -7.65 3.21 24.28
CA LYS A 220 -7.86 4.62 24.64
C LYS A 220 -6.84 5.52 23.92
N TRP A 221 -7.17 5.89 22.69
CA TRP A 221 -6.32 6.63 21.78
C TRP A 221 -5.79 7.94 22.35
N GLY A 222 -6.65 8.75 22.98
CA GLY A 222 -6.25 10.04 23.54
C GLY A 222 -5.18 9.93 24.63
N ILE A 223 -5.20 8.85 25.43
CA ILE A 223 -4.16 8.58 26.44
C ILE A 223 -2.86 8.22 25.75
N LEU A 224 -2.90 7.28 24.78
CA LEU A 224 -1.72 6.81 24.06
C LEU A 224 -1.04 7.96 23.29
N HIS A 225 -1.85 8.77 22.58
CA HIS A 225 -1.37 9.95 21.86
C HIS A 225 -0.63 10.92 22.80
N ARG A 226 -1.30 11.33 23.88
CA ARG A 226 -0.72 12.31 24.80
C ARG A 226 0.52 11.79 25.53
N ALA A 227 0.51 10.52 25.87
CA ALA A 227 1.65 9.86 26.48
C ALA A 227 2.87 9.84 25.54
N PHE A 228 2.66 9.50 24.29
CA PHE A 228 3.74 9.44 23.29
C PHE A 228 4.31 10.83 22.99
N GLU A 229 3.45 11.81 22.70
CA GLU A 229 3.85 13.21 22.49
C GLU A 229 4.67 13.76 23.65
N SER A 230 4.16 13.59 24.89
CA SER A 230 4.82 14.10 26.08
C SER A 230 6.17 13.46 26.35
N LEU A 231 6.28 12.15 26.15
CA LEU A 231 7.52 11.41 26.39
C LEU A 231 8.57 11.72 25.32
N ALA A 232 8.17 11.82 24.04
CA ALA A 232 9.07 12.21 22.95
C ALA A 232 9.56 13.66 23.15
N GLY A 233 8.70 14.57 23.58
CA GLY A 233 9.09 15.95 23.93
C GLY A 233 10.06 16.04 25.10
N ALA A 234 9.88 15.21 26.15
CA ALA A 234 10.82 15.13 27.27
C ALA A 234 12.20 14.58 26.82
N VAL A 235 12.22 13.68 25.84
CA VAL A 235 13.47 13.18 25.24
C VAL A 235 14.16 14.29 24.43
N ASP A 236 13.44 15.11 23.66
CA ASP A 236 14.01 16.25 22.92
C ASP A 236 14.67 17.25 23.88
N GLU A 237 14.02 17.58 25.00
CA GLU A 237 14.55 18.50 26.02
C GLU A 237 15.82 17.90 26.67
N ALA A 238 15.75 16.62 27.07
CA ALA A 238 16.88 15.91 27.65
C ALA A 238 18.08 15.84 26.68
N VAL A 239 17.85 15.54 25.40
CA VAL A 239 18.90 15.53 24.38
C VAL A 239 19.55 16.91 24.20
N THR A 240 18.75 17.97 24.18
CA THR A 240 19.23 19.36 24.06
C THR A 240 20.14 19.72 25.22
N GLU A 241 19.73 19.38 26.44
CA GLU A 241 20.52 19.61 27.63
C GLU A 241 21.82 18.79 27.65
N LEU A 242 21.76 17.51 27.36
CA LEU A 242 22.93 16.60 27.32
C LEU A 242 23.95 17.01 26.26
N LYS A 243 23.53 17.53 25.11
CA LYS A 243 24.42 18.07 24.07
C LYS A 243 25.12 19.36 24.52
N THR A 244 24.42 20.19 25.30
CA THR A 244 24.95 21.45 25.79
C THR A 244 25.89 21.27 26.99
N ASN A 245 25.53 20.36 27.89
CA ASN A 245 26.21 20.15 29.17
C ASN A 245 26.77 18.71 29.28
N GLN A 246 27.77 18.37 28.47
CA GLN A 246 28.40 17.08 28.50
C GLN A 246 29.19 16.80 29.77
N PHE A 247 29.09 15.61 30.35
CA PHE A 247 29.94 15.16 31.43
C PHE A 247 31.16 14.41 30.86
N THR A 248 32.34 14.84 31.24
CA THR A 248 33.63 14.37 30.65
C THR A 248 34.37 13.39 31.53
N GLU A 249 34.14 13.44 32.83
CA GLU A 249 34.79 12.50 33.76
C GLU A 249 34.21 11.09 33.52
N PRO A 250 35.10 10.06 33.45
CA PRO A 250 34.68 8.67 33.27
C PRO A 250 33.60 8.24 34.27
N TYR A 251 32.46 7.78 33.77
CA TYR A 251 31.33 7.44 34.62
C TYR A 251 30.50 6.30 34.01
N HIS A 252 30.18 5.32 34.89
CA HIS A 252 29.21 4.26 34.60
C HIS A 252 28.48 3.93 35.90
N ALA A 253 27.14 3.97 35.84
CA ALA A 253 26.31 3.55 36.96
C ALA A 253 25.01 2.92 36.49
N GLU A 254 24.56 1.91 37.25
CA GLU A 254 23.27 1.24 37.12
C GLU A 254 22.48 1.39 38.43
N VAL A 255 21.24 1.85 38.34
CA VAL A 255 20.36 2.04 39.48
C VAL A 255 19.02 1.37 39.23
N ASP A 256 18.57 0.51 40.09
CA ASP A 256 17.24 -0.10 40.03
C ASP A 256 16.18 0.84 40.64
N THR A 257 15.11 1.07 39.88
CA THR A 257 13.98 1.92 40.30
C THR A 257 12.65 1.19 40.14
N LYS A 258 11.55 1.85 40.53
CA LYS A 258 10.20 1.33 40.31
C LYS A 258 9.82 1.24 38.84
N LEU A 259 10.39 2.09 37.98
CA LEU A 259 10.19 2.09 36.53
C LEU A 259 11.07 1.05 35.82
N GLY A 260 12.01 0.47 36.53
CA GLY A 260 13.06 -0.40 35.99
C GLY A 260 14.45 0.18 36.18
N LYS A 261 15.43 -0.40 35.53
CA LYS A 261 16.85 0.00 35.65
C LYS A 261 17.11 1.32 34.89
N ILE A 262 17.87 2.22 35.53
CA ILE A 262 18.45 3.41 34.89
C ILE A 262 19.94 3.19 34.74
N ILE A 263 20.50 3.39 33.55
CA ILE A 263 21.93 3.29 33.24
C ILE A 263 22.43 4.62 32.73
N VAL A 264 23.50 5.14 33.32
CA VAL A 264 24.19 6.34 32.84
C VAL A 264 25.64 5.98 32.54
N ASN A 265 26.10 6.25 31.31
CA ASN A 265 27.41 5.86 30.82
C ASN A 265 28.04 6.94 29.94
N ASN A 266 29.36 7.12 30.01
CA ASN A 266 30.15 7.82 29.01
C ASN A 266 31.42 7.07 28.62
N LEU A 267 31.57 5.83 29.09
CA LEU A 267 32.72 4.99 28.71
C LEU A 267 32.50 4.43 27.30
N SER A 268 33.59 4.47 26.53
CA SER A 268 33.63 3.82 25.22
C SER A 268 33.86 2.30 25.35
N HIS A 269 33.53 1.54 24.29
CA HIS A 269 33.63 0.10 24.24
C HIS A 269 32.83 -0.64 25.33
N THR A 270 31.75 -0.02 25.81
CA THR A 270 30.83 -0.63 26.77
C THR A 270 29.87 -1.60 26.04
N VAL A 271 29.55 -2.72 26.69
CA VAL A 271 28.58 -3.70 26.19
C VAL A 271 27.36 -3.68 27.10
N PHE A 272 26.21 -3.24 26.57
CA PHE A 272 24.94 -3.18 27.27
C PHE A 272 24.16 -4.49 27.03
N THR A 273 23.99 -5.28 28.12
CA THR A 273 23.23 -6.55 28.09
C THR A 273 21.96 -6.50 28.91
N ASN A 274 21.92 -5.58 29.91
CA ASN A 274 20.77 -5.45 30.80
C ASN A 274 19.65 -4.67 30.14
N GLU A 275 18.43 -5.15 30.29
CA GLU A 275 17.24 -4.38 29.94
C GLU A 275 17.06 -3.21 30.90
N ALA A 276 16.65 -2.05 30.38
CA ALA A 276 16.54 -0.85 31.16
C ALA A 276 15.26 -0.07 30.84
N PHE A 277 14.77 0.68 31.81
CA PHE A 277 13.79 1.73 31.61
C PHE A 277 14.41 2.93 30.87
N LEU A 278 15.59 3.36 31.31
CA LEU A 278 16.31 4.50 30.73
C LEU A 278 17.80 4.21 30.63
N ILE A 279 18.38 4.41 29.46
CA ILE A 279 19.82 4.47 29.24
C ILE A 279 20.19 5.86 28.72
N ILE A 280 21.12 6.55 29.38
CA ILE A 280 21.79 7.75 28.86
C ILE A 280 23.25 7.39 28.65
N ASP A 281 23.68 7.38 27.39
CA ASP A 281 25.04 7.00 26.98
C ASP A 281 25.64 8.06 26.06
N THR A 282 26.80 8.59 26.43
CA THR A 282 27.58 9.53 25.61
C THR A 282 28.91 8.93 25.14
N GLY A 283 29.15 7.63 25.44
CA GLY A 283 30.34 6.91 25.01
C GLY A 283 30.28 6.46 23.55
N HIS A 284 31.46 6.26 22.96
CA HIS A 284 31.66 5.84 21.58
C HIS A 284 31.99 4.36 21.45
N ASP A 285 31.77 3.79 20.26
CA ASP A 285 32.12 2.40 19.93
C ASP A 285 31.46 1.37 20.88
N ASN A 286 30.28 1.66 21.38
CA ASN A 286 29.54 0.84 22.32
C ASN A 286 28.65 -0.20 21.60
N VAL A 287 28.36 -1.30 22.28
CA VAL A 287 27.56 -2.39 21.73
C VAL A 287 26.33 -2.65 22.60
N TYR A 288 25.15 -2.55 21.98
CA TYR A 288 23.86 -2.82 22.64
C TYR A 288 23.35 -4.19 22.21
N LEU A 289 23.40 -5.15 23.11
CA LEU A 289 22.88 -6.52 22.93
C LEU A 289 21.48 -6.70 23.57
N ASN A 290 21.02 -5.69 24.33
CA ASN A 290 19.69 -5.62 24.92
C ASN A 290 18.66 -5.08 23.91
N SER A 291 17.42 -4.84 24.33
CA SER A 291 16.36 -4.33 23.46
C SER A 291 16.54 -2.86 23.02
N ALA A 292 17.49 -2.13 23.58
CA ALA A 292 17.82 -0.75 23.20
C ALA A 292 16.58 0.15 22.99
N GLY A 293 15.84 0.46 24.06
CA GLY A 293 14.64 1.30 24.00
C GLY A 293 13.40 0.57 23.51
N GLY A 294 13.44 -0.76 23.37
CA GLY A 294 12.25 -1.56 23.02
C GLY A 294 11.35 -1.77 24.25
N ALA A 295 10.13 -1.23 24.20
CA ALA A 295 9.12 -1.41 25.24
C ALA A 295 8.25 -2.64 24.96
N ASN A 296 7.98 -3.42 26.01
CA ASN A 296 7.16 -4.62 25.95
C ASN A 296 6.20 -4.68 27.16
N GLY A 297 5.00 -4.13 26.97
CA GLY A 297 3.97 -4.12 28.02
C GLY A 297 3.41 -5.50 28.37
N LEU A 298 3.56 -6.50 27.49
CA LEU A 298 3.17 -7.89 27.79
C LEU A 298 4.13 -8.53 28.80
N ALA A 299 5.41 -8.12 28.78
CA ALA A 299 6.43 -8.55 29.73
C ALA A 299 6.60 -7.58 30.93
N GLY A 300 5.65 -6.68 31.14
CA GLY A 300 5.67 -5.75 32.30
C GLY A 300 6.64 -4.58 32.14
N ARG A 301 7.11 -4.26 30.93
CA ARG A 301 7.98 -3.13 30.62
C ARG A 301 7.33 -2.23 29.58
N PRO A 302 6.31 -1.44 29.96
CA PRO A 302 5.54 -0.62 29.00
C PRO A 302 6.27 0.62 28.52
N ILE A 303 7.39 1.02 29.13
CA ILE A 303 8.22 2.17 28.72
C ILE A 303 9.69 1.74 28.72
N SER A 304 10.39 2.07 27.63
CA SER A 304 11.84 1.89 27.54
C SER A 304 12.44 3.00 26.66
N ILE A 305 13.47 3.68 27.15
CA ILE A 305 14.09 4.83 26.50
C ILE A 305 15.60 4.68 26.50
N VAL A 306 16.22 4.92 25.34
CA VAL A 306 17.67 5.02 25.21
C VAL A 306 18.01 6.34 24.52
N ILE A 307 18.92 7.11 25.14
CA ILE A 307 19.56 8.28 24.54
C ILE A 307 21.05 7.95 24.41
N SER A 308 21.51 7.81 23.17
CA SER A 308 22.90 7.52 22.83
C SER A 308 23.46 8.64 21.95
N LEU A 309 24.47 9.35 22.42
CA LEU A 309 25.05 10.50 21.73
C LEU A 309 26.42 10.20 21.10
N GLY A 310 26.98 9.03 21.41
CA GLY A 310 28.29 8.62 20.89
C GLY A 310 28.24 8.04 19.48
N ASN A 311 29.35 8.15 18.75
CA ASN A 311 29.49 7.67 17.39
C ASN A 311 29.88 6.18 17.33
N ASN A 312 29.68 5.55 16.16
CA ASN A 312 30.08 4.18 15.83
C ASN A 312 29.44 3.11 16.75
N ASN A 313 28.29 3.39 17.33
CA ASN A 313 27.62 2.47 18.23
C ASN A 313 26.91 1.35 17.43
N GLN A 314 26.87 0.16 18.00
CA GLN A 314 26.28 -1.02 17.39
C GLN A 314 25.04 -1.46 18.18
N PHE A 315 23.88 -1.32 17.61
CA PHE A 315 22.62 -1.79 18.14
C PHE A 315 22.28 -3.14 17.49
N VAL A 316 22.85 -4.22 18.04
CA VAL A 316 22.83 -5.56 17.41
C VAL A 316 22.15 -6.59 18.30
N SER A 317 21.00 -6.24 18.82
CA SER A 317 20.22 -7.10 19.72
C SER A 317 19.85 -8.45 19.10
N ARG A 318 19.67 -8.50 17.76
CA ARG A 318 19.17 -9.67 17.03
C ARG A 318 17.90 -10.29 17.65
N GLN A 319 17.18 -9.50 18.43
CA GLN A 319 15.94 -9.84 19.07
C GLN A 319 14.77 -9.14 18.41
N SER A 320 13.58 -9.71 18.54
CA SER A 320 12.33 -9.01 18.27
C SER A 320 12.05 -7.99 19.38
N PHE A 321 11.15 -7.03 19.13
CA PHE A 321 10.70 -6.03 20.12
C PHE A 321 11.82 -5.13 20.66
N SER A 322 12.59 -4.57 19.74
CA SER A 322 13.83 -3.84 20.08
C SER A 322 13.97 -2.53 19.31
N GLN A 323 15.01 -1.78 19.66
CA GLN A 323 15.43 -0.57 18.96
C GLN A 323 14.31 0.45 18.79
N GLY A 324 13.81 0.95 19.93
CA GLY A 324 12.78 1.99 20.00
C GLY A 324 11.38 1.51 19.67
N SER A 325 11.12 0.20 19.63
CA SER A 325 9.77 -0.32 19.37
C SER A 325 8.86 -0.23 20.60
N GLY A 326 7.53 -0.09 20.38
CA GLY A 326 6.52 -0.10 21.44
C GLY A 326 5.44 -1.15 21.21
N VAL A 327 5.42 -2.20 22.04
CA VAL A 327 4.39 -3.24 22.05
C VAL A 327 3.56 -3.12 23.33
N PHE A 328 2.30 -2.71 23.21
CA PHE A 328 1.46 -2.32 24.34
C PHE A 328 2.21 -1.38 25.30
N GLY A 329 2.91 -0.40 24.70
CA GLY A 329 3.78 0.50 25.43
C GLY A 329 4.39 1.55 24.53
N ILE A 330 5.36 2.28 25.07
CA ILE A 330 6.09 3.34 24.34
C ILE A 330 7.59 3.07 24.41
N GLY A 331 8.21 2.84 23.25
CA GLY A 331 9.64 2.66 23.10
C GLY A 331 10.30 3.80 22.37
N ILE A 332 11.43 4.30 22.86
CA ILE A 332 12.18 5.39 22.22
C ILE A 332 13.67 5.05 22.21
N LEU A 333 14.29 5.12 21.02
CA LEU A 333 15.74 5.11 20.85
C LEU A 333 16.16 6.38 20.12
N ALA A 334 16.87 7.27 20.81
CA ALA A 334 17.52 8.44 20.26
C ALA A 334 19.04 8.15 20.12
N ALA A 335 19.45 7.53 19.01
CA ALA A 335 20.84 7.18 18.69
C ALA A 335 21.45 8.28 17.81
N LEU A 336 21.82 9.40 18.40
CA LEU A 336 22.14 10.64 17.72
C LEU A 336 23.62 10.80 17.33
N GLY A 337 24.44 9.76 17.51
CA GLY A 337 25.79 9.69 16.97
C GLY A 337 25.80 9.28 15.50
N SER A 338 26.94 9.49 14.83
CA SER A 338 27.15 9.09 13.45
C SER A 338 27.67 7.65 13.30
N ASN A 339 27.52 7.08 12.10
CA ASN A 339 28.09 5.79 11.69
C ASN A 339 27.68 4.59 12.57
N SER A 340 26.39 4.53 12.95
CA SER A 340 25.90 3.43 13.78
C SER A 340 25.30 2.31 12.92
N THR A 341 25.22 1.11 13.50
CA THR A 341 24.61 -0.06 12.86
C THR A 341 23.48 -0.60 13.72
N PHE A 342 22.36 -0.91 13.05
CA PHE A 342 21.13 -1.38 13.69
C PHE A 342 20.74 -2.72 13.09
N ALA A 343 20.85 -3.81 13.85
CA ALA A 343 20.43 -5.14 13.43
C ALA A 343 19.45 -5.73 14.43
N ALA A 344 18.25 -6.08 13.95
CA ALA A 344 17.15 -6.59 14.76
C ALA A 344 16.35 -7.66 14.00
N LYS A 345 15.28 -8.18 14.62
CA LYS A 345 14.32 -9.09 13.98
C LYS A 345 12.97 -8.40 13.78
N HIS A 346 11.90 -8.98 14.33
CA HIS A 346 10.54 -8.53 14.15
C HIS A 346 10.15 -7.43 15.14
N VAL A 347 9.21 -6.58 14.75
CA VAL A 347 8.65 -5.50 15.59
C VAL A 347 9.76 -4.67 16.22
N SER A 348 10.52 -3.99 15.37
CA SER A 348 11.75 -3.32 15.80
C SER A 348 11.97 -2.00 15.04
N GLN A 349 13.04 -1.29 15.38
CA GLN A 349 13.47 -0.08 14.68
C GLN A 349 12.32 0.94 14.57
N GLY A 350 11.82 1.39 15.72
CA GLY A 350 10.78 2.40 15.83
C GLY A 350 9.37 1.88 15.54
N ALA A 351 9.13 0.56 15.54
CA ALA A 351 7.81 0.00 15.28
C ALA A 351 6.83 0.14 16.44
N GLY A 352 5.52 0.30 16.15
CA GLY A 352 4.45 0.39 17.13
C GLY A 352 3.34 -0.62 16.92
N PHE A 353 3.09 -1.52 17.88
CA PHE A 353 1.96 -2.43 17.88
C PHE A 353 1.10 -2.27 19.14
N PHE A 354 -0.14 -1.79 18.99
CA PHE A 354 -0.96 -1.34 20.13
C PHE A 354 -0.12 -0.46 21.07
N GLY A 355 0.71 0.41 20.48
CA GLY A 355 1.69 1.19 21.20
C GLY A 355 2.41 2.13 20.25
N CYS A 356 3.43 2.79 20.75
CA CYS A 356 4.20 3.74 19.95
C CYS A 356 5.69 3.45 20.00
N GLY A 357 6.33 3.47 18.83
CA GLY A 357 7.76 3.32 18.68
C GLY A 357 8.39 4.54 18.00
N LEU A 358 9.58 4.92 18.48
CA LEU A 358 10.37 5.99 17.87
C LEU A 358 11.84 5.61 17.86
N LEU A 359 12.44 5.60 16.70
CA LEU A 359 13.87 5.53 16.48
C LEU A 359 14.31 6.80 15.77
N MET A 360 15.16 7.59 16.43
CA MET A 360 15.82 8.76 15.82
C MET A 360 17.32 8.51 15.72
N THR A 361 17.91 8.90 14.61
CA THR A 361 19.35 8.82 14.42
C THR A 361 19.96 10.16 14.05
N GLY A 362 21.27 10.30 14.28
CA GLY A 362 22.02 11.50 13.94
C GLY A 362 22.43 11.51 12.47
N GLU A 363 23.15 12.57 12.07
CA GLU A 363 23.76 12.67 10.75
C GLU A 363 24.88 11.62 10.57
N GLY A 364 25.19 11.29 9.32
CA GLY A 364 26.25 10.35 8.95
C GLY A 364 25.72 8.99 8.55
N ARG A 365 26.63 8.12 8.11
CA ARG A 365 26.26 6.82 7.54
C ARG A 365 25.62 5.91 8.59
N GLN A 366 24.44 5.40 8.29
CA GLN A 366 23.72 4.43 9.11
C GLN A 366 23.42 3.14 8.31
N ILE A 367 23.30 2.02 9.01
CA ILE A 367 22.90 0.75 8.41
C ILE A 367 21.78 0.14 9.25
N PHE A 368 20.62 -0.06 8.65
CA PHE A 368 19.47 -0.69 9.28
C PHE A 368 19.19 -2.04 8.62
N GLU A 369 19.18 -3.10 9.43
CA GLU A 369 18.80 -4.44 9.00
C GLU A 369 17.77 -5.00 9.97
N ALA A 370 16.60 -5.40 9.44
CA ALA A 370 15.57 -6.08 10.21
C ALA A 370 14.75 -7.02 9.33
N ASP A 371 13.84 -7.79 9.95
CA ASP A 371 13.05 -8.77 9.22
C ASP A 371 11.67 -8.20 8.84
N THR A 372 10.69 -8.25 9.71
CA THR A 372 9.33 -7.81 9.41
C THR A 372 8.74 -6.92 10.51
N PHE A 373 7.81 -6.05 10.12
CA PHE A 373 7.17 -5.08 10.99
C PHE A 373 8.21 -4.18 11.70
N CYS A 374 8.96 -3.44 10.89
CA CYS A 374 10.13 -2.69 11.35
C CYS A 374 10.28 -1.36 10.61
N GLN A 375 11.33 -0.59 10.97
CA GLN A 375 11.68 0.65 10.28
C GLN A 375 10.48 1.61 10.19
N GLY A 376 9.90 1.96 11.35
CA GLY A 376 8.77 2.86 11.44
C GLY A 376 7.41 2.23 11.10
N ALA A 377 7.28 0.89 11.20
CA ALA A 377 6.00 0.21 10.97
C ALA A 377 5.01 0.40 12.13
N SER A 378 3.72 0.40 11.86
CA SER A 378 2.72 0.47 12.92
C SER A 378 1.41 -0.24 12.62
N ALA A 379 0.75 -0.75 13.69
CA ALA A 379 -0.66 -1.11 13.73
C ALA A 379 -1.23 -0.75 15.12
N TYR A 380 -2.41 -0.12 15.15
CA TYR A 380 -3.05 0.37 16.38
C TYR A 380 -2.13 1.26 17.24
N GLY A 381 -1.49 2.24 16.60
CA GLY A 381 -0.58 3.16 17.26
C GLY A 381 0.25 3.99 16.28
N ALA A 382 1.50 4.28 16.64
CA ALA A 382 2.45 4.99 15.79
C ALA A 382 3.80 4.27 15.75
N GLY A 383 4.43 4.24 14.57
CA GLY A 383 5.80 3.80 14.39
C GLY A 383 6.58 4.85 13.62
N ILE A 384 7.73 5.25 14.13
CA ILE A 384 8.54 6.30 13.54
C ILE A 384 10.00 5.87 13.48
N LEU A 385 10.60 5.92 12.29
CA LEU A 385 12.03 5.97 12.11
C LEU A 385 12.38 7.33 11.48
N TRP A 386 13.22 8.09 12.15
CA TRP A 386 13.68 9.40 11.70
C TRP A 386 15.20 9.44 11.60
N GLN A 387 15.73 9.42 10.38
CA GLN A 387 17.13 9.64 10.07
C GLN A 387 17.36 11.12 9.75
N ARG A 388 18.40 11.68 10.35
CA ARG A 388 18.66 13.13 10.21
C ARG A 388 19.68 13.48 9.11
N GLY A 389 20.01 12.51 8.25
CA GLY A 389 20.84 12.71 7.07
C GLY A 389 22.15 11.92 7.05
N GLY A 390 22.70 11.78 5.86
CA GLY A 390 23.88 11.00 5.53
C GLY A 390 23.56 9.64 4.94
N ASP A 391 24.42 9.18 4.02
CA ASP A 391 24.19 7.97 3.20
C ASP A 391 23.82 6.76 4.04
N THR A 392 22.60 6.29 3.91
CA THR A 392 22.01 5.26 4.75
C THR A 392 21.61 4.02 3.93
N THR A 393 21.62 2.87 4.58
CA THR A 393 21.10 1.64 3.99
C THR A 393 19.99 1.08 4.85
N TYR A 394 18.81 0.95 4.26
CA TYR A 394 17.63 0.36 4.89
C TYR A 394 17.35 -1.00 4.26
N GLN A 395 17.50 -2.08 5.05
CA GLN A 395 17.21 -3.42 4.60
C GLN A 395 16.15 -4.07 5.48
N ALA A 396 15.03 -4.45 4.86
CA ALA A 396 13.94 -5.14 5.50
C ALA A 396 13.39 -6.26 4.61
N ARG A 397 12.51 -7.11 5.17
CA ARG A 397 11.88 -8.19 4.38
C ARG A 397 10.45 -7.85 4.00
N GLN A 398 9.63 -7.43 4.94
CA GLN A 398 8.27 -6.97 4.66
C GLN A 398 7.71 -6.10 5.80
N MET A 399 6.59 -5.41 5.55
CA MET A 399 5.90 -4.55 6.51
C MET A 399 6.88 -3.57 7.17
N ALA A 400 7.54 -2.76 6.36
CA ALA A 400 8.65 -1.94 6.82
C ALA A 400 8.68 -0.56 6.14
N GLN A 401 9.66 0.25 6.52
CA GLN A 401 9.94 1.52 5.85
C GLN A 401 8.68 2.39 5.75
N GLY A 402 8.10 2.70 6.92
CA GLY A 402 6.89 3.51 7.01
C GLY A 402 5.59 2.73 6.73
N PHE A 403 5.54 1.42 7.00
CA PHE A 403 4.32 0.61 6.86
C PHE A 403 3.24 1.01 7.87
N GLY A 404 2.02 1.27 7.39
CA GLY A 404 0.85 1.53 8.22
C GLY A 404 -0.19 0.41 8.13
N GLY A 405 -0.31 -0.42 9.16
CA GLY A 405 -1.35 -1.44 9.34
C GLY A 405 -2.63 -0.90 9.97
N PRO A 406 -3.66 -1.75 10.20
CA PRO A 406 -4.96 -1.32 10.71
C PRO A 406 -4.85 -0.43 11.95
N GLY A 407 -5.52 0.74 11.90
CA GLY A 407 -5.48 1.71 12.99
C GLY A 407 -4.07 2.20 13.36
N GLY A 408 -3.08 2.10 12.47
CA GLY A 408 -1.71 2.53 12.72
C GLY A 408 -1.24 3.61 11.73
N CYS A 409 -0.30 4.45 12.16
CA CYS A 409 0.47 5.30 11.28
C CYS A 409 1.94 4.92 11.37
N GLY A 410 2.49 4.43 10.24
CA GLY A 410 3.92 4.19 10.07
C GLY A 410 4.58 5.33 9.33
N LEU A 411 5.75 5.75 9.79
CA LEU A 411 6.54 6.81 9.19
C LEU A 411 8.02 6.43 9.15
N LEU A 412 8.62 6.51 7.96
CA LEU A 412 10.05 6.66 7.78
C LEU A 412 10.29 8.05 7.23
N LEU A 413 11.08 8.85 7.94
CA LEU A 413 11.54 10.16 7.51
C LEU A 413 13.07 10.13 7.40
N ASP A 414 13.60 10.32 6.19
CA ASP A 414 14.99 10.62 5.96
C ASP A 414 15.17 12.09 5.61
N SER A 415 16.15 12.73 6.22
CA SER A 415 16.39 14.16 5.99
C SER A 415 17.50 14.41 4.98
N GLY A 416 18.08 13.35 4.40
CA GLY A 416 18.97 13.43 3.24
C GLY A 416 20.21 12.59 3.35
N GLY A 417 20.73 12.23 2.23
CA GLY A 417 21.86 11.32 1.96
C GLY A 417 21.66 10.75 0.56
N ASN A 418 22.54 9.91 0.09
CA ASN A 418 22.28 9.06 -1.07
C ASN A 418 21.99 7.65 -0.56
N ASP A 419 20.73 7.28 -0.50
CA ASP A 419 20.24 6.21 0.34
C ASP A 419 19.85 4.96 -0.47
N VAL A 420 19.84 3.82 0.20
CA VAL A 420 19.38 2.57 -0.41
C VAL A 420 18.29 1.95 0.45
N TYR A 421 17.10 1.88 -0.11
CA TYR A 421 15.93 1.28 0.49
C TYR A 421 15.63 -0.06 -0.18
N PHE A 422 15.74 -1.14 0.58
CA PHE A 422 15.44 -2.49 0.09
C PHE A 422 14.41 -3.18 0.99
N ALA A 423 13.32 -3.68 0.37
CA ALA A 423 12.33 -4.49 1.06
C ALA A 423 11.89 -5.68 0.18
N GLY A 424 11.99 -6.91 0.71
CA GLY A 424 11.59 -8.13 0.00
C GLY A 424 12.55 -9.30 0.15
N GLY A 425 12.45 -10.26 -0.75
CA GLY A 425 13.41 -11.36 -0.91
C GLY A 425 13.32 -12.51 0.09
N LYS A 426 12.31 -12.57 0.97
CA LYS A 426 12.11 -13.67 1.93
C LYS A 426 10.72 -14.28 1.87
N TYR A 427 9.68 -13.51 2.02
CA TYR A 427 8.30 -13.98 2.12
C TYR A 427 7.66 -14.04 0.74
N SER A 428 7.56 -15.24 0.18
CA SER A 428 7.08 -15.46 -1.18
C SER A 428 5.62 -15.05 -1.35
N CYS A 429 5.32 -14.44 -2.49
CA CYS A 429 3.96 -14.12 -2.88
C CYS A 429 3.28 -15.38 -3.45
N ASP A 430 2.26 -15.91 -2.75
CA ASP A 430 1.61 -17.18 -3.08
C ASP A 430 0.99 -17.22 -4.48
N TRP A 431 0.52 -16.07 -4.96
CA TRP A 431 -0.14 -15.95 -6.25
C TRP A 431 0.78 -15.43 -7.37
N LEU A 432 2.06 -15.12 -7.05
CA LEU A 432 3.07 -14.64 -7.99
C LEU A 432 4.42 -15.32 -7.72
N PRO A 433 4.62 -16.60 -8.17
CA PRO A 433 5.86 -17.34 -7.92
C PRO A 433 7.11 -16.63 -8.43
N GLY A 434 8.16 -16.64 -7.61
CA GLY A 434 9.41 -15.96 -7.90
C GLY A 434 9.44 -14.50 -7.44
N HIS A 435 8.34 -14.00 -6.86
CA HIS A 435 8.22 -12.67 -6.27
C HIS A 435 7.91 -12.75 -4.77
N TYR A 436 8.14 -11.65 -4.08
CA TYR A 436 8.07 -11.57 -2.62
C TYR A 436 7.17 -10.43 -2.17
N PHE A 437 6.48 -10.61 -1.06
CA PHE A 437 5.78 -9.50 -0.40
C PHE A 437 6.79 -8.51 0.17
N SER A 438 6.61 -7.23 -0.13
CA SER A 438 7.34 -6.11 0.48
C SER A 438 6.49 -5.39 1.51
N LEU A 439 5.27 -4.97 1.16
CA LEU A 439 4.38 -4.21 2.05
C LEU A 439 5.14 -3.07 2.72
N ALA A 440 5.87 -2.26 1.94
CA ALA A 440 6.87 -1.36 2.48
C ALA A 440 6.95 -0.04 1.71
N GLN A 441 7.84 0.86 2.13
CA GLN A 441 8.09 2.12 1.47
C GLN A 441 6.81 2.98 1.38
N GLY A 442 6.28 3.34 2.57
CA GLY A 442 5.06 4.15 2.67
C GLY A 442 3.78 3.38 2.37
N PHE A 443 3.75 2.06 2.53
CA PHE A 443 2.60 1.23 2.22
C PHE A 443 1.52 1.29 3.29
N GLY A 444 0.28 1.61 2.88
CA GLY A 444 -0.90 1.55 3.75
C GLY A 444 -1.63 0.21 3.63
N TYR A 445 -1.99 -0.41 4.75
CA TYR A 445 -2.62 -1.74 4.79
C TYR A 445 -3.88 -1.78 5.65
N GLY A 446 -4.89 -2.47 5.14
CA GLY A 446 -6.07 -2.88 5.90
C GLY A 446 -6.30 -4.38 5.81
N MET A 447 -6.79 -4.97 6.87
CA MET A 447 -7.09 -6.40 7.00
C MET A 447 -8.50 -6.69 6.45
N ARG A 448 -8.56 -7.08 5.19
CA ARG A 448 -9.81 -7.38 4.47
C ARG A 448 -10.43 -8.69 4.95
N PRO A 449 -11.78 -8.76 5.21
CA PRO A 449 -12.73 -7.64 5.19
C PRO A 449 -12.93 -6.95 6.54
N PHE A 450 -12.09 -7.18 7.53
CA PHE A 450 -12.36 -6.97 8.97
C PHE A 450 -12.02 -5.56 9.46
N ALA A 451 -10.84 -5.03 9.10
CA ALA A 451 -10.38 -3.73 9.58
C ALA A 451 -9.74 -2.92 8.46
N GLY A 452 -10.05 -1.63 8.42
CA GLY A 452 -9.43 -0.68 7.51
C GLY A 452 -8.33 0.15 8.19
N GLY A 453 -7.74 1.04 7.42
CA GLY A 453 -7.23 2.28 7.92
C GLY A 453 -5.85 2.34 8.50
N GLY A 454 -4.86 1.68 7.88
CA GLY A 454 -3.48 2.07 8.08
C GLY A 454 -3.10 3.31 7.26
N VAL A 455 -2.18 4.11 7.79
CA VAL A 455 -1.52 5.19 7.05
C VAL A 455 -0.03 4.88 7.00
N GLY A 456 0.50 4.59 5.81
CA GLY A 456 1.93 4.38 5.58
C GLY A 456 2.55 5.63 4.96
N ILE A 457 3.71 6.05 5.45
CA ILE A 457 4.42 7.23 4.95
C ILE A 457 5.92 6.93 4.87
N LEU A 458 6.51 7.12 3.69
CA LEU A 458 7.93 7.34 3.52
C LEU A 458 8.12 8.75 3.01
N CYS A 459 9.04 9.51 3.61
CA CYS A 459 9.43 10.82 3.12
C CYS A 459 10.96 10.90 3.11
N ASP A 460 11.51 11.07 1.92
CA ASP A 460 12.90 11.46 1.72
C ASP A 460 12.98 12.96 1.39
N VAL A 461 13.97 13.62 1.93
CA VAL A 461 14.10 15.08 1.74
C VAL A 461 15.16 15.42 0.71
N LYS A 462 16.20 14.60 0.56
CA LYS A 462 17.31 14.87 -0.36
C LYS A 462 18.14 13.63 -0.61
N GLY A 463 18.56 13.43 -1.81
CA GLY A 463 19.58 12.47 -2.19
C GLY A 463 19.38 11.97 -3.59
N ASP A 464 20.38 11.32 -4.16
CA ASP A 464 20.18 10.46 -5.33
C ASP A 464 19.96 9.05 -4.80
N ASP A 465 18.71 8.60 -4.72
CA ASP A 465 18.30 7.47 -3.93
C ASP A 465 17.93 6.23 -4.75
N ARG A 466 17.94 5.09 -4.10
CA ARG A 466 17.54 3.85 -4.72
C ARG A 466 16.49 3.10 -3.90
N TYR A 467 15.29 3.03 -4.42
CA TYR A 467 14.16 2.36 -3.82
C TYR A 467 13.87 1.02 -4.52
N VAL A 468 13.98 -0.08 -3.77
CA VAL A 468 13.75 -1.43 -4.29
C VAL A 468 12.70 -2.13 -3.44
N ALA A 469 11.57 -2.44 -4.07
CA ALA A 469 10.50 -3.27 -3.54
C ALA A 469 10.12 -4.34 -4.57
N ASP A 470 9.19 -5.23 -4.23
CA ASP A 470 8.70 -6.24 -5.16
C ASP A 470 7.17 -6.14 -5.27
N VAL A 471 6.40 -6.83 -4.44
CA VAL A 471 4.93 -6.77 -4.46
C VAL A 471 4.42 -5.98 -3.26
N TYR A 472 3.59 -4.96 -3.54
CA TYR A 472 3.08 -4.00 -2.56
C TYR A 472 4.13 -3.06 -1.97
N GLY A 473 4.31 -1.90 -2.56
CA GLY A 473 5.29 -0.92 -2.06
C GLY A 473 5.19 0.45 -2.71
N GLN A 474 6.10 1.33 -2.31
CA GLN A 474 6.30 2.65 -2.92
C GLN A 474 5.00 3.48 -2.98
N GLY A 475 4.47 3.84 -1.80
CA GLY A 475 3.29 4.68 -1.66
C GLY A 475 1.97 4.01 -2.05
N ALA A 476 1.96 2.68 -2.24
CA ALA A 476 0.73 1.99 -2.55
C ALA A 476 -0.11 1.68 -1.30
N SER A 477 -1.33 1.19 -1.51
CA SER A 477 -2.27 0.95 -0.41
C SER A 477 -3.24 -0.18 -0.71
N TYR A 478 -3.74 -0.83 0.35
CA TYR A 478 -4.68 -1.94 0.27
C TYR A 478 -5.75 -1.86 1.35
N TRP A 479 -7.02 -1.92 0.99
CA TRP A 479 -8.20 -2.04 1.85
C TRP A 479 -8.39 -0.90 2.88
N TYR A 480 -9.15 0.13 2.50
CA TYR A 480 -9.48 1.30 3.35
C TYR A 480 -8.27 1.91 4.06
N SER A 481 -7.16 2.03 3.37
CA SER A 481 -5.90 2.57 3.89
C SER A 481 -5.36 3.68 2.99
N VAL A 482 -4.30 4.32 3.43
CA VAL A 482 -3.61 5.38 2.70
C VAL A 482 -2.12 5.09 2.67
N GLY A 483 -1.53 5.08 1.48
CA GLY A 483 -0.09 4.99 1.27
C GLY A 483 0.43 6.31 0.69
N LEU A 484 1.52 6.83 1.26
CA LEU A 484 2.19 8.03 0.79
C LEU A 484 3.69 7.77 0.67
N PHE A 485 4.21 8.05 -0.50
CA PHE A 485 5.65 8.12 -0.75
C PHE A 485 5.95 9.53 -1.26
N LEU A 486 6.87 10.21 -0.60
CA LEU A 486 7.23 11.60 -0.86
C LEU A 486 8.74 11.67 -1.04
N ASP A 487 9.20 12.01 -2.23
CA ASP A 487 10.58 12.37 -2.51
C ASP A 487 10.67 13.87 -2.82
N LEU A 488 11.58 14.56 -2.18
CA LEU A 488 11.60 16.00 -2.33
C LEU A 488 12.69 16.47 -3.29
N THR A 489 13.76 15.74 -3.43
CA THR A 489 14.80 16.09 -4.43
C THR A 489 15.82 14.97 -4.60
N GLY A 490 16.19 14.65 -5.81
CA GLY A 490 17.24 13.71 -6.16
C GLY A 490 17.14 13.28 -7.61
N ASN A 491 18.06 12.44 -8.08
CA ASN A 491 17.88 11.70 -9.31
C ASN A 491 17.72 10.23 -8.93
N ASP A 492 16.50 9.79 -8.84
CA ASP A 492 16.13 8.62 -8.09
C ASP A 492 15.84 7.39 -8.95
N THR A 493 15.94 6.23 -8.34
CA THR A 493 15.58 4.98 -9.01
C THR A 493 14.54 4.23 -8.21
N TYR A 494 13.33 4.14 -8.77
CA TYR A 494 12.19 3.42 -8.22
C TYR A 494 12.03 2.08 -8.94
N GLN A 495 12.33 0.99 -8.25
CA GLN A 495 12.19 -0.36 -8.79
C GLN A 495 11.21 -1.18 -7.95
N ALA A 496 10.14 -1.66 -8.59
CA ALA A 496 9.19 -2.58 -7.95
C ALA A 496 8.58 -3.52 -8.99
N HIS A 497 7.68 -4.42 -8.57
CA HIS A 497 7.06 -5.34 -9.51
C HIS A 497 5.56 -5.08 -9.69
N GLN A 498 4.76 -5.20 -8.64
CA GLN A 498 3.30 -5.11 -8.78
C GLN A 498 2.65 -4.45 -7.56
N TYR A 499 1.55 -3.71 -7.80
CA TYR A 499 0.86 -2.94 -6.76
C TYR A 499 1.79 -1.94 -6.07
N CYS A 500 2.35 -1.03 -6.85
CA CYS A 500 3.43 -0.16 -6.40
C CYS A 500 3.36 1.22 -7.06
N GLN A 501 4.29 2.11 -6.67
CA GLN A 501 4.45 3.43 -7.26
C GLN A 501 3.13 4.21 -7.28
N GLY A 502 2.61 4.48 -6.08
CA GLY A 502 1.39 5.25 -5.88
C GLY A 502 0.09 4.49 -6.18
N ALA A 503 0.11 3.15 -6.20
CA ALA A 503 -1.08 2.38 -6.55
C ALA A 503 -2.11 2.29 -5.41
N GLY A 504 -3.40 2.42 -5.76
CA GLY A 504 -4.52 2.12 -4.87
C GLY A 504 -5.17 0.78 -5.17
N ILE A 505 -5.44 -0.05 -4.14
CA ILE A 505 -5.97 -1.39 -4.31
C ILE A 505 -7.13 -1.66 -3.34
N HIS A 506 -8.31 -2.01 -3.87
CA HIS A 506 -9.49 -2.39 -3.08
C HIS A 506 -9.92 -1.34 -2.04
N LEU A 507 -10.61 -0.29 -2.49
CA LEU A 507 -11.18 0.74 -1.60
C LEU A 507 -10.10 1.49 -0.80
N SER A 508 -8.95 1.76 -1.39
CA SER A 508 -7.85 2.47 -0.74
C SER A 508 -7.26 3.56 -1.63
N SER A 509 -6.34 4.34 -1.08
CA SER A 509 -5.75 5.47 -1.79
C SER A 509 -4.23 5.47 -1.63
N GLY A 510 -3.51 5.39 -2.76
CA GLY A 510 -2.05 5.43 -2.82
C GLY A 510 -1.54 6.63 -3.60
N ALA A 511 -0.44 7.22 -3.14
CA ALA A 511 0.25 8.26 -3.87
C ALA A 511 1.78 8.13 -3.76
N LEU A 512 2.46 8.33 -4.88
CA LEU A 512 3.87 8.65 -4.96
C LEU A 512 3.98 10.05 -5.54
N VAL A 513 4.70 10.93 -4.86
CA VAL A 513 4.96 12.29 -5.30
C VAL A 513 6.46 12.52 -5.27
N ASP A 514 7.01 12.80 -6.43
CA ASP A 514 8.37 13.29 -6.63
C ASP A 514 8.33 14.79 -6.92
N PHE A 515 9.21 15.55 -6.30
CA PHE A 515 9.20 16.99 -6.48
C PHE A 515 10.32 17.50 -7.39
N ALA A 516 11.39 16.76 -7.60
CA ALA A 516 12.46 17.17 -8.53
C ALA A 516 13.53 16.10 -8.70
N GLY A 517 13.93 15.84 -9.93
CA GLY A 517 15.04 14.96 -10.29
C GLY A 517 14.93 14.47 -11.72
N ASP A 518 15.98 13.87 -12.26
CA ASP A 518 15.90 13.08 -13.49
C ASP A 518 15.74 11.60 -13.08
N ASP A 519 14.52 11.08 -13.05
CA ASP A 519 14.13 9.88 -12.32
C ASP A 519 13.89 8.65 -13.20
N GLN A 520 13.99 7.46 -12.58
CA GLN A 520 13.78 6.19 -13.27
C GLN A 520 12.74 5.34 -12.53
N TYR A 521 11.54 5.24 -13.10
CA TYR A 521 10.45 4.42 -12.59
C TYR A 521 10.36 3.11 -13.36
N THR A 522 10.59 1.97 -12.68
CA THR A 522 10.50 0.65 -13.28
C THR A 522 9.56 -0.24 -12.49
N ALA A 523 8.49 -0.72 -13.14
CA ALA A 523 7.56 -1.67 -12.54
C ALA A 523 6.91 -2.58 -13.57
N HIS A 524 6.02 -3.51 -13.14
CA HIS A 524 5.39 -4.46 -14.06
C HIS A 524 3.88 -4.27 -14.18
N ALA A 525 3.13 -4.24 -13.08
CA ALA A 525 1.68 -4.20 -13.17
C ALA A 525 1.01 -3.45 -12.02
N ILE A 526 -0.08 -2.74 -12.34
CA ILE A 526 -0.85 -1.91 -11.39
C ILE A 526 0.11 -1.01 -10.61
N CYS A 527 0.69 -0.09 -11.37
CA CYS A 527 1.79 0.74 -10.91
C CYS A 527 1.77 2.10 -11.58
N GLN A 528 2.69 2.99 -11.20
CA GLN A 528 2.83 4.33 -11.77
C GLN A 528 1.48 5.06 -11.77
N GLY A 529 0.94 5.29 -10.56
CA GLY A 529 -0.37 5.87 -10.36
C GLY A 529 -1.53 4.94 -10.72
N GLY A 530 -1.32 3.61 -10.71
CA GLY A 530 -2.33 2.61 -11.06
C GLY A 530 -3.43 2.47 -10.00
N ALA A 531 -4.63 2.05 -10.38
CA ALA A 531 -5.73 1.84 -9.44
C ALA A 531 -6.57 0.60 -9.76
N HIS A 532 -7.00 -0.13 -8.69
CA HIS A 532 -7.70 -1.39 -8.82
C HIS A 532 -8.83 -1.55 -7.80
N ASP A 533 -10.06 -1.78 -8.26
CA ASP A 533 -11.26 -2.05 -7.46
C ASP A 533 -11.65 -0.91 -6.51
N TYR A 534 -12.33 0.12 -7.04
CA TYR A 534 -12.85 1.28 -6.27
C TYR A 534 -11.75 2.02 -5.50
N ALA A 535 -10.59 2.15 -6.09
CA ALA A 535 -9.43 2.73 -5.45
C ALA A 535 -8.92 3.99 -6.16
N VAL A 536 -8.06 4.73 -5.49
CA VAL A 536 -7.38 5.92 -6.02
C VAL A 536 -5.89 5.65 -6.09
N GLY A 537 -5.29 5.85 -7.25
CA GLY A 537 -3.84 5.75 -7.45
C GLY A 537 -3.30 7.01 -8.10
N LEU A 538 -2.29 7.62 -7.50
CA LEU A 538 -1.64 8.82 -8.01
C LEU A 538 -0.12 8.63 -8.08
N LEU A 539 0.47 8.99 -9.22
CA LEU A 539 1.88 9.33 -9.34
C LEU A 539 1.93 10.76 -9.85
N VAL A 540 2.61 11.63 -9.13
CA VAL A 540 2.84 13.02 -9.53
C VAL A 540 4.34 13.26 -9.52
N ASP A 541 4.87 13.64 -10.67
CA ASP A 541 6.22 14.11 -10.86
C ASP A 541 6.19 15.61 -11.14
N ARG A 542 7.03 16.36 -10.48
CA ARG A 542 6.99 17.82 -10.60
C ARG A 542 8.04 18.39 -11.54
N ALA A 543 9.17 17.73 -11.70
CA ALA A 543 10.22 18.22 -12.57
C ALA A 543 11.35 17.22 -12.78
N GLY A 544 11.76 17.00 -14.01
CA GLY A 544 12.90 16.17 -14.38
C GLY A 544 12.86 15.79 -15.83
N ASN A 545 13.80 14.96 -16.26
CA ASN A 545 13.69 14.27 -17.54
C ASN A 545 13.59 12.77 -17.24
N ASP A 546 12.37 12.29 -17.13
CA ASP A 546 12.05 11.07 -16.43
C ASP A 546 11.85 9.87 -17.35
N THR A 547 12.05 8.69 -16.79
CA THR A 547 11.87 7.46 -17.54
C THR A 547 10.88 6.55 -16.83
N TYR A 548 9.71 6.37 -17.43
CA TYR A 548 8.65 5.49 -16.94
C TYR A 548 8.61 4.19 -17.74
N THR A 549 9.05 3.09 -17.12
CA THR A 549 9.00 1.75 -17.73
C THR A 549 8.04 0.85 -16.99
N ALA A 550 7.02 0.35 -17.68
CA ALA A 550 6.01 -0.51 -17.09
C ALA A 550 5.53 -1.63 -18.02
N GLY A 551 4.88 -2.62 -17.44
CA GLY A 551 4.26 -3.73 -18.16
C GLY A 551 2.81 -3.45 -18.52
N THR A 552 1.89 -3.64 -17.58
CA THR A 552 0.44 -3.57 -17.83
C THR A 552 -0.29 -2.86 -16.68
N THR A 553 -1.41 -2.22 -16.98
CA THR A 553 -2.19 -1.43 -16.01
C THR A 553 -1.30 -0.42 -15.28
N ALA A 554 -0.67 0.45 -16.06
CA ALA A 554 0.35 1.34 -15.56
C ALA A 554 0.24 2.71 -16.23
N GLN A 555 1.03 3.66 -15.74
CA GLN A 555 1.08 5.01 -16.29
C GLN A 555 -0.32 5.65 -16.31
N GLY A 556 -0.89 5.83 -15.10
CA GLY A 556 -2.20 6.41 -14.89
C GLY A 556 -3.36 5.49 -15.32
N SER A 557 -3.18 4.16 -15.31
CA SER A 557 -4.20 3.21 -15.78
C SER A 557 -5.00 2.59 -14.64
N ALA A 558 -6.29 2.37 -14.86
CA ALA A 558 -7.25 1.99 -13.84
C ALA A 558 -8.10 0.77 -14.20
N ILE A 559 -8.48 -0.02 -13.19
CA ILE A 559 -9.32 -1.21 -13.32
C ILE A 559 -10.55 -1.09 -12.41
N ASN A 560 -11.72 -1.57 -12.89
CA ASN A 560 -12.89 -1.83 -12.05
C ASN A 560 -13.33 -0.62 -11.19
N THR A 561 -13.89 0.39 -11.82
CA THR A 561 -14.46 1.55 -11.10
C THR A 561 -13.44 2.23 -10.18
N SER A 562 -12.22 2.44 -10.67
CA SER A 562 -11.15 3.13 -9.95
C SER A 562 -10.81 4.47 -10.61
N PHE A 563 -10.07 5.30 -9.91
CA PHE A 563 -9.44 6.50 -10.46
C PHE A 563 -7.92 6.37 -10.38
N ALA A 564 -7.26 6.53 -11.51
CA ALA A 564 -5.81 6.49 -11.64
C ALA A 564 -5.31 7.73 -12.36
N MET A 565 -4.18 8.27 -11.90
CA MET A 565 -3.53 9.40 -12.56
C MET A 565 -2.01 9.28 -12.46
N LEU A 566 -1.34 9.46 -13.60
CA LEU A 566 0.04 9.89 -13.69
C LEU A 566 0.01 11.32 -14.19
N LEU A 567 0.61 12.23 -13.44
CA LEU A 567 0.80 13.60 -13.82
C LEU A 567 2.30 13.89 -13.79
N ASP A 568 2.85 14.27 -14.94
CA ASP A 568 4.16 14.83 -15.12
C ASP A 568 4.02 16.32 -15.40
N HIS A 569 4.69 17.13 -14.60
CA HIS A 569 4.50 18.57 -14.69
C HIS A 569 5.50 19.23 -15.64
N ALA A 570 6.72 18.70 -15.74
CA ALA A 570 7.73 19.30 -16.61
C ALA A 570 8.94 18.39 -16.81
N GLY A 571 9.29 18.16 -18.06
CA GLY A 571 10.49 17.42 -18.43
C GLY A 571 10.59 17.14 -19.92
N ASN A 572 11.55 16.31 -20.31
CA ASN A 572 11.55 15.64 -21.61
C ASN A 572 11.57 14.14 -21.33
N ASP A 573 10.41 13.54 -21.34
CA ASP A 573 10.16 12.30 -20.69
C ASP A 573 10.03 11.11 -21.62
N PHE A 574 10.28 9.92 -21.08
CA PHE A 574 10.16 8.69 -21.83
C PHE A 574 9.19 7.71 -21.20
N TYR A 575 8.07 7.47 -21.87
CA TYR A 575 7.00 6.57 -21.42
C TYR A 575 7.02 5.24 -22.17
N ALA A 576 7.51 4.18 -21.54
CA ALA A 576 7.55 2.83 -22.08
C ALA A 576 6.53 1.90 -21.42
N GLY A 577 5.37 1.76 -22.03
CA GLY A 577 4.33 0.79 -21.64
C GLY A 577 4.37 -0.42 -22.56
N ARG A 578 4.46 -1.65 -22.01
CA ARG A 578 4.51 -2.87 -22.86
C ARG A 578 3.15 -3.24 -23.45
N ASP A 579 2.08 -3.01 -22.73
CA ASP A 579 0.72 -3.34 -23.18
C ASP A 579 -0.01 -2.07 -23.64
N PRO A 580 -0.18 -1.85 -24.94
CA PRO A 580 -0.84 -0.67 -25.46
C PRO A 580 -2.34 -0.58 -25.13
N THR A 581 -2.93 -1.66 -24.67
CA THR A 581 -4.36 -1.69 -24.32
C THR A 581 -4.62 -1.45 -22.85
N GLN A 582 -3.59 -1.57 -22.00
CA GLN A 582 -3.70 -1.52 -20.54
C GLN A 582 -2.70 -0.57 -19.88
N SER A 583 -2.06 0.32 -20.65
CA SER A 583 -1.18 1.35 -20.09
C SER A 583 -1.39 2.70 -20.77
N GLN A 584 -0.75 3.74 -20.26
CA GLN A 584 -0.84 5.12 -20.74
C GLN A 584 -2.28 5.63 -20.76
N ALA A 585 -2.84 5.79 -19.56
CA ALA A 585 -4.21 6.20 -19.29
C ALA A 585 -5.27 5.20 -19.76
N ALA A 586 -5.03 3.90 -19.71
CA ALA A 586 -6.05 2.92 -20.07
C ALA A 586 -6.97 2.61 -18.88
N GLY A 587 -8.26 2.91 -19.02
CA GLY A 587 -9.29 2.33 -18.18
C GLY A 587 -9.66 0.93 -18.67
N HIS A 588 -9.82 -0.07 -17.80
CA HIS A 588 -10.31 -1.39 -18.21
C HIS A 588 -11.05 -2.13 -17.10
N ASP A 589 -11.67 -3.23 -17.45
CA ASP A 589 -12.55 -3.98 -16.55
C ASP A 589 -11.85 -5.07 -15.75
N GLY A 590 -10.55 -5.26 -15.95
CA GLY A 590 -9.79 -6.34 -15.32
C GLY A 590 -10.39 -7.74 -15.52
N GLY A 591 -11.42 -7.83 -16.34
CA GLY A 591 -12.15 -9.05 -16.65
C GLY A 591 -12.87 -9.71 -15.47
N LYS A 592 -13.06 -9.00 -14.36
CA LYS A 592 -13.79 -9.53 -13.19
C LYS A 592 -15.14 -8.86 -12.94
N ARG A 593 -15.23 -7.54 -13.12
CA ARG A 593 -16.44 -6.78 -12.82
C ARG A 593 -17.03 -6.07 -14.03
N GLU A 594 -16.28 -6.02 -15.13
CA GLU A 594 -16.70 -5.41 -16.40
C GLU A 594 -17.24 -3.98 -16.26
N CYS A 595 -16.66 -3.24 -15.33
CA CYS A 595 -16.96 -1.84 -15.06
C CYS A 595 -15.78 -1.00 -15.53
N GLY A 596 -16.05 0.08 -16.28
CA GLY A 596 -15.03 1.03 -16.67
C GLY A 596 -14.33 1.68 -15.47
N ALA A 597 -13.22 2.33 -15.72
CA ALA A 597 -12.46 3.05 -14.72
C ALA A 597 -11.95 4.37 -15.32
N ILE A 598 -11.77 5.39 -14.51
CA ILE A 598 -11.27 6.69 -14.94
C ILE A 598 -9.75 6.67 -14.87
N ALA A 599 -9.10 6.95 -15.99
CA ALA A 599 -7.66 6.85 -16.13
C ALA A 599 -7.10 8.10 -16.82
N LEU A 600 -6.12 8.74 -16.20
CA LEU A 600 -5.49 9.94 -16.76
C LEU A 600 -3.96 9.77 -16.81
N LEU A 601 -3.36 10.15 -17.94
CA LEU A 601 -1.95 10.46 -18.08
C LEU A 601 -1.85 11.91 -18.57
N LEU A 602 -1.23 12.75 -17.77
CA LEU A 602 -1.12 14.19 -18.04
C LEU A 602 0.35 14.57 -18.03
N ASP A 603 0.82 15.10 -19.14
CA ASP A 603 2.16 15.59 -19.36
C ASP A 603 2.07 17.07 -19.79
N LEU A 604 2.72 17.98 -19.07
CA LEU A 604 2.40 19.39 -19.17
C LEU A 604 3.50 20.29 -19.72
N ALA A 605 4.68 19.80 -19.90
CA ALA A 605 5.74 20.57 -20.55
C ALA A 605 6.90 19.69 -20.99
N GLY A 606 7.37 19.88 -22.19
CA GLY A 606 8.56 19.25 -22.68
C GLY A 606 8.47 18.71 -24.10
N THR A 607 9.41 17.82 -24.41
CA THR A 607 9.41 17.09 -25.67
C THR A 607 9.53 15.61 -25.39
N ASP A 608 8.41 14.91 -25.40
CA ASP A 608 8.25 13.61 -24.80
C ASP A 608 8.20 12.47 -25.80
N THR A 609 8.57 11.30 -25.34
CA THR A 609 8.66 10.12 -26.19
C THR A 609 7.80 8.99 -25.63
N TYR A 610 6.82 8.57 -26.40
CA TYR A 610 5.89 7.50 -26.04
C TYR A 610 6.14 6.24 -26.87
N SER A 611 6.38 5.11 -26.23
CA SER A 611 6.63 3.82 -26.93
C SER A 611 5.43 3.31 -27.73
N GLN A 612 4.23 3.83 -27.49
CA GLN A 612 2.98 3.44 -28.16
C GLN A 612 2.56 4.36 -29.30
N GLY A 613 3.41 5.33 -29.68
CA GLY A 613 3.22 6.18 -30.85
C GLY A 613 2.38 7.43 -30.62
N GLN A 614 2.13 7.82 -29.37
CA GLN A 614 1.62 9.16 -29.05
C GLN A 614 2.68 10.22 -29.40
N THR A 615 2.26 11.45 -29.55
CA THR A 615 3.14 12.56 -29.92
C THR A 615 2.84 13.78 -29.06
N ASN A 616 3.84 14.64 -28.94
CA ASN A 616 3.70 15.88 -28.19
C ASN A 616 2.54 16.75 -28.64
N ASN A 617 1.99 17.51 -27.71
CA ASN A 617 0.89 18.43 -27.90
C ASN A 617 -0.35 17.75 -28.51
N THR A 618 -0.72 16.59 -27.97
CA THR A 618 -1.89 15.82 -28.42
C THR A 618 -2.74 15.32 -27.26
N VAL A 619 -3.99 15.04 -27.58
CA VAL A 619 -4.91 14.32 -26.68
C VAL A 619 -5.21 12.97 -27.32
N TRP A 620 -5.13 11.89 -26.52
CA TRP A 620 -5.56 10.56 -26.95
C TRP A 620 -6.58 9.97 -26.01
N LEU A 621 -7.48 9.17 -26.55
CA LEU A 621 -8.51 8.49 -25.77
C LEU A 621 -8.24 6.98 -25.75
N LYS A 622 -8.43 6.38 -24.59
CA LYS A 622 -8.36 4.95 -24.39
C LYS A 622 -9.74 4.40 -24.02
N PRO A 623 -10.03 3.11 -24.27
CA PRO A 623 -11.28 2.50 -23.88
C PRO A 623 -11.57 2.64 -22.37
N TRP A 624 -12.85 2.60 -22.00
CA TRP A 624 -13.30 2.56 -20.61
C TRP A 624 -12.95 3.79 -19.76
N TYR A 625 -13.02 4.99 -20.37
CA TYR A 625 -12.83 6.31 -19.76
C TYR A 625 -11.36 6.64 -19.47
N GLY A 626 -10.49 6.36 -20.42
CA GLY A 626 -9.10 6.77 -20.39
C GLY A 626 -8.82 7.99 -21.26
N ALA A 627 -8.07 8.96 -20.73
CA ALA A 627 -7.57 10.10 -21.50
C ALA A 627 -6.10 10.38 -21.18
N GLY A 628 -5.29 10.50 -22.23
CA GLY A 628 -3.98 11.08 -22.13
C GLY A 628 -3.96 12.48 -22.75
N LEU A 629 -3.24 13.36 -22.13
CA LEU A 629 -3.03 14.73 -22.56
C LEU A 629 -1.54 15.03 -22.44
N ASP A 630 -0.95 15.40 -23.57
CA ASP A 630 0.38 15.98 -23.61
C ASP A 630 0.22 17.41 -24.17
N ALA A 631 0.60 18.41 -23.37
CA ALA A 631 0.33 19.79 -23.72
C ALA A 631 1.26 20.76 -22.99
N GLU A 632 1.92 21.62 -23.74
CA GLU A 632 2.57 22.80 -23.19
C GLU A 632 1.59 23.62 -22.34
N TRP A 633 2.00 24.15 -21.22
CA TRP A 633 1.16 24.94 -20.29
C TRP A 633 0.37 26.06 -20.97
N THR A 634 0.95 26.68 -22.01
CA THR A 634 0.31 27.74 -22.80
C THR A 634 -0.90 27.23 -23.59
N ASN A 635 -1.02 25.91 -23.78
CA ASN A 635 -2.09 25.27 -24.55
C ASN A 635 -3.24 24.75 -23.68
N VAL A 636 -3.06 24.72 -22.38
CA VAL A 636 -4.10 24.29 -21.43
C VAL A 636 -4.93 25.51 -20.99
N PHE A 637 -6.20 25.52 -21.39
CA PHE A 637 -7.11 26.63 -21.07
C PHE A 637 -8.10 26.22 -20.00
N VAL A 638 -8.16 26.98 -18.92
CA VAL A 638 -9.13 26.76 -17.84
C VAL A 638 -10.57 26.82 -18.37
N GLY A 639 -11.30 25.73 -18.19
CA GLY A 639 -12.72 25.65 -18.55
C GLY A 639 -13.06 25.49 -20.02
N GLN A 640 -12.09 25.17 -20.87
CA GLN A 640 -12.30 24.84 -22.28
C GLN A 640 -11.63 23.52 -22.63
N ALA A 641 -12.28 22.71 -23.48
CA ALA A 641 -11.60 21.53 -24.03
C ALA A 641 -10.32 21.95 -24.74
N PRO A 642 -9.22 21.21 -24.60
CA PRO A 642 -7.99 21.54 -25.32
C PRO A 642 -8.26 21.63 -26.80
N ARG A 643 -7.76 22.67 -27.44
CA ARG A 643 -7.81 22.85 -28.93
C ARG A 643 -6.74 22.00 -29.62
N LEU A 644 -6.25 20.97 -28.94
CA LEU A 644 -5.23 20.10 -29.47
C LEU A 644 -5.82 19.09 -30.44
N PRO A 645 -5.11 18.68 -31.47
CA PRO A 645 -5.58 17.65 -32.38
C PRO A 645 -5.74 16.32 -31.61
N LEU A 646 -6.89 15.68 -31.77
CA LEU A 646 -7.09 14.30 -31.34
C LEU A 646 -6.24 13.41 -32.26
N THR A 647 -5.23 12.74 -31.70
CA THR A 647 -4.64 11.61 -32.40
C THR A 647 -5.47 10.37 -32.06
N GLU A 648 -6.22 9.88 -33.03
CA GLU A 648 -6.77 8.54 -32.97
C GLU A 648 -5.59 7.57 -33.04
N THR A 649 -5.04 7.19 -31.89
CA THR A 649 -4.27 5.94 -31.84
C THR A 649 -5.21 4.84 -32.28
N ALA A 650 -4.74 3.92 -33.12
CA ALA A 650 -5.49 2.78 -33.64
C ALA A 650 -5.89 1.77 -32.53
N ALA A 651 -6.37 2.25 -31.42
CA ALA A 651 -7.20 1.52 -30.48
C ALA A 651 -8.50 1.23 -31.22
N GLY A 652 -8.77 -0.02 -31.44
CA GLY A 652 -9.99 -0.45 -32.08
C GLY A 652 -11.14 0.35 -31.49
N GLU A 653 -11.98 0.90 -32.33
CA GLU A 653 -13.07 1.81 -32.06
C GLU A 653 -13.60 1.62 -30.64
N SER A 654 -13.34 2.62 -29.79
CA SER A 654 -14.20 2.81 -28.63
C SER A 654 -15.61 2.76 -29.19
N PRO A 655 -16.47 1.75 -28.86
CA PRO A 655 -17.77 1.72 -29.46
C PRO A 655 -18.35 3.08 -29.20
N ALA A 656 -18.57 3.87 -30.28
CA ALA A 656 -19.18 5.17 -30.18
C ALA A 656 -20.42 4.94 -29.35
N LEU A 657 -20.40 5.39 -28.10
CA LEU A 657 -21.52 5.23 -27.19
C LEU A 657 -22.72 5.89 -27.91
N GLN A 658 -23.53 5.07 -28.59
CA GLN A 658 -24.72 5.55 -29.23
C GLN A 658 -25.67 5.92 -28.08
N TYR A 659 -25.56 7.17 -27.64
CA TYR A 659 -26.45 7.76 -26.66
C TYR A 659 -27.87 7.63 -27.19
N ARG A 660 -28.64 6.68 -26.66
CA ARG A 660 -30.08 6.71 -26.82
C ARG A 660 -30.60 7.93 -26.07
N PRO A 661 -31.47 8.75 -26.70
CA PRO A 661 -32.12 9.86 -26.00
C PRO A 661 -32.79 9.34 -24.75
N VAL A 662 -32.45 9.92 -23.61
CA VAL A 662 -33.00 9.53 -22.32
C VAL A 662 -34.39 10.11 -22.23
N ASP A 663 -35.40 9.27 -22.05
CA ASP A 663 -36.72 9.77 -21.67
C ASP A 663 -36.69 10.23 -20.19
N VAL A 664 -36.43 11.51 -20.00
CA VAL A 664 -36.35 12.14 -18.67
C VAL A 664 -37.67 12.10 -17.90
N HIS A 665 -38.76 11.79 -18.57
CA HIS A 665 -40.11 11.68 -17.98
C HIS A 665 -40.43 10.25 -17.55
N HIS A 666 -39.62 9.27 -17.92
CA HIS A 666 -39.84 7.89 -17.48
C HIS A 666 -39.77 7.79 -15.94
N PRO A 667 -40.78 7.21 -15.27
CA PRO A 667 -40.79 7.17 -13.80
C PRO A 667 -39.55 6.58 -13.17
N THR A 668 -39.02 5.49 -13.72
CA THR A 668 -37.84 4.83 -13.24
C THR A 668 -36.57 5.69 -13.44
N GLU A 669 -36.50 6.44 -14.55
CA GLU A 669 -35.39 7.39 -14.79
C GLU A 669 -35.39 8.51 -13.74
N ARG A 670 -36.57 9.06 -13.43
CA ARG A 670 -36.70 10.09 -12.41
C ARG A 670 -36.27 9.59 -11.04
N LEU A 671 -36.67 8.38 -10.66
CA LEU A 671 -36.24 7.75 -9.41
C LEU A 671 -34.72 7.48 -9.43
N LEU A 672 -34.16 7.00 -10.54
CA LEU A 672 -32.75 6.75 -10.68
C LEU A 672 -31.93 8.03 -10.50
N ARG A 673 -32.27 9.11 -11.19
CA ARG A 673 -31.58 10.41 -11.06
C ARG A 673 -31.65 10.96 -9.65
N LEU A 674 -32.77 10.77 -8.96
CA LEU A 674 -32.90 11.15 -7.57
C LEU A 674 -32.05 10.23 -6.66
N ALA A 675 -32.06 8.92 -6.90
CA ALA A 675 -31.34 7.93 -6.10
C ALA A 675 -29.80 8.06 -6.19
N ILE A 676 -29.27 8.59 -7.30
CA ILE A 676 -27.83 8.86 -7.49
C ILE A 676 -27.45 10.32 -7.17
N SER A 677 -28.37 11.15 -6.69
CA SER A 677 -28.12 12.54 -6.32
C SER A 677 -27.77 12.67 -4.84
N GLU A 678 -27.28 13.83 -4.43
CA GLU A 678 -27.02 14.18 -3.02
C GLU A 678 -28.24 14.73 -2.26
N LYS A 679 -29.42 14.65 -2.87
CA LYS A 679 -30.63 15.19 -2.28
C LYS A 679 -31.13 14.33 -1.10
N PRO A 680 -31.80 14.94 -0.12
CA PRO A 680 -32.31 14.24 1.07
C PRO A 680 -33.22 13.04 0.76
N ASP A 681 -33.92 13.07 -0.35
CA ASP A 681 -34.85 12.02 -0.78
C ASP A 681 -34.20 10.89 -1.60
N ALA A 682 -32.88 10.93 -1.81
CA ALA A 682 -32.16 9.91 -2.59
C ALA A 682 -32.36 8.49 -2.02
N GLY A 683 -32.32 8.34 -0.70
CA GLY A 683 -32.56 7.07 -0.04
C GLY A 683 -33.95 6.52 -0.22
N LYS A 684 -34.99 7.40 -0.25
CA LYS A 684 -36.39 7.00 -0.53
C LYS A 684 -36.52 6.54 -1.98
N ALA A 685 -35.99 7.31 -2.92
CA ALA A 685 -36.03 6.97 -4.34
C ALA A 685 -35.33 5.62 -4.60
N TRP A 686 -34.24 5.36 -3.91
CA TRP A 686 -33.57 4.08 -4.01
C TRP A 686 -34.42 2.93 -3.43
N SER A 687 -35.07 3.16 -2.31
CA SER A 687 -35.99 2.17 -1.73
C SER A 687 -37.18 1.87 -2.66
N GLU A 688 -37.72 2.87 -3.37
CA GLU A 688 -38.74 2.66 -4.37
C GLU A 688 -38.23 1.86 -5.58
N LEU A 689 -37.03 2.12 -6.07
CA LEU A 689 -36.41 1.32 -7.13
C LEU A 689 -36.23 -0.15 -6.71
N LYS A 690 -35.79 -0.42 -5.48
CA LYS A 690 -35.76 -1.77 -4.92
C LYS A 690 -37.13 -2.44 -4.89
N HIS A 691 -38.16 -1.67 -4.58
CA HIS A 691 -39.56 -2.17 -4.55
C HIS A 691 -40.09 -2.50 -5.94
N LEU A 692 -39.71 -1.74 -6.96
CA LEU A 692 -40.00 -2.06 -8.37
C LEU A 692 -39.30 -3.34 -8.86
N GLY A 693 -38.24 -3.75 -8.18
CA GLY A 693 -37.57 -5.04 -8.35
C GLY A 693 -37.08 -5.29 -9.76
N THR A 694 -37.54 -6.37 -10.37
CA THR A 694 -37.11 -6.79 -11.72
C THR A 694 -37.48 -5.79 -12.83
N GLN A 695 -38.52 -4.98 -12.64
CA GLN A 695 -38.89 -3.93 -13.61
C GLN A 695 -37.86 -2.80 -13.60
N ALA A 696 -37.43 -2.39 -12.41
CA ALA A 696 -36.32 -1.42 -12.29
C ALA A 696 -35.03 -1.97 -12.88
N LEU A 697 -34.69 -3.22 -12.57
CA LEU A 697 -33.48 -3.86 -13.12
C LEU A 697 -33.47 -3.88 -14.65
N SER A 698 -34.58 -4.25 -15.26
CA SER A 698 -34.70 -4.26 -16.74
C SER A 698 -34.49 -2.86 -17.33
N TYR A 699 -35.02 -1.84 -16.69
CA TYR A 699 -34.82 -0.45 -17.11
C TYR A 699 -33.36 -0.01 -16.93
N LEU A 700 -32.76 -0.28 -15.77
CA LEU A 700 -31.39 0.10 -15.47
C LEU A 700 -30.40 -0.58 -16.42
N LEU A 701 -30.61 -1.85 -16.77
CA LEU A 701 -29.80 -2.56 -17.76
C LEU A 701 -29.83 -1.87 -19.14
N SER A 702 -30.98 -1.32 -19.55
CA SER A 702 -31.08 -0.58 -20.80
C SER A 702 -30.32 0.76 -20.79
N ARG A 703 -29.89 1.21 -19.60
CA ARG A 703 -29.16 2.45 -19.36
C ARG A 703 -27.66 2.24 -19.14
N LEU A 704 -27.17 0.99 -19.18
CA LEU A 704 -25.75 0.67 -18.90
C LEU A 704 -24.76 1.11 -19.99
N ASP A 705 -25.25 1.62 -21.11
CA ASP A 705 -24.43 2.32 -22.10
C ASP A 705 -24.01 3.75 -21.64
N SER A 706 -24.51 4.18 -20.49
CA SER A 706 -24.15 5.46 -19.87
C SER A 706 -22.75 5.39 -19.23
N PRO A 707 -21.91 6.42 -19.38
CA PRO A 707 -20.62 6.51 -18.70
C PRO A 707 -20.74 6.65 -17.18
N ASN A 708 -21.94 6.81 -16.63
CA ASN A 708 -22.15 7.06 -15.21
C ASN A 708 -21.82 5.83 -14.37
N VAL A 709 -20.73 5.92 -13.61
CA VAL A 709 -20.21 4.87 -12.74
C VAL A 709 -21.19 4.52 -11.61
N LEU A 710 -21.91 5.53 -11.11
CA LEU A 710 -22.92 5.35 -10.05
C LEU A 710 -24.10 4.49 -10.55
N LEU A 711 -24.44 4.59 -11.82
CA LEU A 711 -25.50 3.76 -12.42
C LEU A 711 -25.09 2.27 -12.38
N LYS A 712 -23.85 1.94 -12.76
CA LYS A 712 -23.35 0.55 -12.72
C LYS A 712 -23.36 0.00 -11.29
N ALA A 713 -22.91 0.80 -10.31
CA ALA A 713 -22.96 0.42 -8.89
C ALA A 713 -24.40 0.17 -8.42
N LYS A 714 -25.37 0.99 -8.85
CA LYS A 714 -26.79 0.81 -8.50
C LYS A 714 -27.40 -0.43 -9.15
N VAL A 715 -27.01 -0.76 -10.38
CA VAL A 715 -27.41 -2.04 -11.02
C VAL A 715 -26.88 -3.22 -10.22
N GLU A 716 -25.61 -3.21 -9.83
CA GLU A 716 -25.01 -4.25 -9.01
C GLU A 716 -25.72 -4.42 -7.67
N GLU A 717 -25.98 -3.31 -6.97
CA GLU A 717 -26.71 -3.32 -5.69
C GLU A 717 -28.15 -3.87 -5.85
N LEU A 718 -28.81 -3.57 -6.96
CA LEU A 718 -30.15 -4.08 -7.23
C LEU A 718 -30.13 -5.58 -7.57
N VAL A 719 -29.12 -6.05 -8.32
CA VAL A 719 -28.92 -7.47 -8.59
C VAL A 719 -28.69 -8.23 -7.29
N ASP A 720 -27.87 -7.69 -6.37
CA ASP A 720 -27.63 -8.28 -5.06
C ASP A 720 -28.90 -8.35 -4.22
N HIS A 721 -29.69 -7.28 -4.23
CA HIS A 721 -30.98 -7.22 -3.52
C HIS A 721 -31.98 -8.26 -4.05
N LEU A 722 -32.07 -8.40 -5.36
CA LEU A 722 -32.99 -9.34 -6.02
C LEU A 722 -32.53 -10.80 -5.93
N GLY A 723 -31.23 -11.02 -5.75
CA GLY A 723 -30.64 -12.36 -5.74
C GLY A 723 -30.97 -13.13 -7.01
N THR A 724 -31.30 -14.40 -6.87
CA THR A 724 -31.65 -15.30 -8.01
C THR A 724 -32.88 -14.85 -8.82
N ASN A 725 -33.71 -13.97 -8.28
CA ASN A 725 -34.85 -13.39 -9.04
C ASN A 725 -34.39 -12.48 -10.18
N SER A 726 -33.13 -12.00 -10.15
CA SER A 726 -32.55 -11.23 -11.26
C SER A 726 -32.18 -12.10 -12.48
N ILE A 727 -31.97 -13.40 -12.32
CA ILE A 727 -31.50 -14.32 -13.38
C ILE A 727 -32.31 -14.22 -14.68
N PRO A 728 -33.66 -14.27 -14.67
CA PRO A 728 -34.43 -14.16 -15.90
C PRO A 728 -34.26 -12.81 -16.63
N VAL A 729 -34.09 -11.73 -15.85
CA VAL A 729 -33.88 -10.38 -16.42
C VAL A 729 -32.49 -10.29 -17.04
N LEU A 730 -31.48 -10.86 -16.38
CA LEU A 730 -30.10 -10.89 -16.90
C LEU A 730 -30.00 -11.73 -18.18
N MET A 731 -30.72 -12.86 -18.26
CA MET A 731 -30.82 -13.68 -19.48
C MET A 731 -31.47 -12.87 -20.62
N ALA A 732 -32.58 -12.22 -20.34
CA ALA A 732 -33.23 -11.32 -21.30
C ALA A 732 -32.34 -10.15 -21.71
N GLY A 733 -31.52 -9.64 -20.78
CA GLY A 733 -30.49 -8.64 -21.04
C GLY A 733 -29.45 -9.11 -22.06
N ILE A 734 -29.00 -10.37 -21.98
CA ILE A 734 -28.09 -10.96 -22.98
C ILE A 734 -28.76 -11.02 -24.36
N ASP A 735 -29.98 -11.54 -24.41
CA ASP A 735 -30.70 -11.79 -25.68
C ASP A 735 -31.09 -10.50 -26.42
N ASN A 736 -31.38 -9.43 -25.67
CA ASN A 736 -31.93 -8.20 -26.19
C ASN A 736 -30.95 -7.00 -26.18
N ALA A 737 -29.70 -7.21 -25.74
CA ALA A 737 -28.76 -6.12 -25.62
C ALA A 737 -28.34 -5.54 -26.96
N ALA A 738 -28.36 -4.20 -27.04
CA ALA A 738 -27.94 -3.49 -28.23
C ALA A 738 -26.40 -3.40 -28.35
N ASN A 739 -25.66 -3.65 -27.24
CA ASN A 739 -24.21 -3.51 -27.20
C ASN A 739 -23.56 -4.60 -26.34
N ASP A 740 -22.26 -4.83 -26.57
CA ASP A 740 -21.49 -5.87 -25.91
C ASP A 740 -21.26 -5.59 -24.41
N GLU A 741 -21.32 -4.33 -23.98
CA GLU A 741 -21.12 -3.96 -22.58
C GLU A 741 -22.26 -4.47 -21.70
N VAL A 742 -23.49 -4.28 -22.11
CA VAL A 742 -24.65 -4.85 -21.38
C VAL A 742 -24.58 -6.36 -21.32
N VAL A 743 -24.20 -7.01 -22.44
CA VAL A 743 -24.01 -8.48 -22.49
C VAL A 743 -22.97 -8.93 -21.47
N ARG A 744 -21.83 -8.25 -21.43
CA ARG A 744 -20.74 -8.60 -20.49
C ARG A 744 -21.18 -8.46 -19.05
N LEU A 745 -21.84 -7.35 -18.69
CA LEU A 745 -22.32 -7.14 -17.34
C LEU A 745 -23.39 -8.15 -16.93
N CYS A 746 -24.32 -8.50 -17.81
CA CYS A 746 -25.29 -9.55 -17.55
C CYS A 746 -24.61 -10.91 -17.33
N CYS A 747 -23.64 -11.26 -18.17
CA CYS A 747 -22.82 -12.47 -18.03
C CYS A 747 -22.09 -12.48 -16.68
N TYR A 748 -21.45 -11.39 -16.32
CA TYR A 748 -20.76 -11.24 -15.06
C TYR A 748 -21.69 -11.45 -13.86
N PHE A 749 -22.86 -10.79 -13.85
CA PHE A 749 -23.82 -10.98 -12.77
C PHE A 749 -24.38 -12.40 -12.70
N LEU A 750 -24.60 -13.06 -13.83
CA LEU A 750 -25.01 -14.46 -13.86
C LEU A 750 -23.94 -15.39 -13.26
N ALA A 751 -22.66 -15.12 -13.52
CA ALA A 751 -21.56 -15.87 -12.94
C ALA A 751 -21.53 -15.83 -11.40
N ARG A 752 -21.97 -14.72 -10.78
CA ARG A 752 -22.04 -14.58 -9.33
C ARG A 752 -23.04 -15.52 -8.66
N PHE A 753 -24.05 -15.98 -9.40
CA PHE A 753 -25.01 -16.97 -8.92
C PHE A 753 -24.52 -18.41 -9.05
N ASP A 754 -23.34 -18.60 -9.62
CA ASP A 754 -22.72 -19.90 -9.79
C ASP A 754 -23.71 -20.92 -10.44
N THR A 755 -23.73 -22.15 -10.00
CA THR A 755 -24.62 -23.20 -10.55
C THR A 755 -26.12 -22.92 -10.43
N LYS A 756 -26.52 -21.95 -9.60
CA LYS A 756 -27.94 -21.52 -9.52
C LYS A 756 -28.43 -20.85 -10.80
N ALA A 757 -27.53 -20.29 -11.60
CA ALA A 757 -27.84 -19.66 -12.88
C ALA A 757 -27.63 -20.61 -14.09
N ARG A 758 -27.54 -21.93 -13.91
CA ARG A 758 -27.36 -22.88 -15.02
C ARG A 758 -28.37 -22.75 -16.15
N ALA A 759 -29.56 -22.24 -15.87
CA ALA A 759 -30.57 -21.95 -16.89
C ALA A 759 -30.07 -20.96 -17.96
N ALA A 760 -29.05 -20.16 -17.63
CA ALA A 760 -28.46 -19.20 -18.57
C ALA A 760 -27.47 -19.83 -19.57
N ILE A 761 -27.06 -21.08 -19.40
CA ILE A 761 -26.07 -21.73 -20.29
C ILE A 761 -26.46 -21.61 -21.78
N PRO A 762 -27.70 -21.90 -22.22
CA PRO A 762 -28.08 -21.75 -23.61
C PRO A 762 -27.97 -20.33 -24.17
N HIS A 763 -28.10 -19.29 -23.31
CA HIS A 763 -27.99 -17.89 -23.69
C HIS A 763 -26.52 -17.42 -23.78
N VAL A 764 -25.64 -18.03 -22.97
CA VAL A 764 -24.23 -17.66 -22.91
C VAL A 764 -23.36 -18.41 -23.93
N LEU A 765 -23.69 -19.66 -24.26
CA LEU A 765 -22.91 -20.48 -25.22
C LEU A 765 -22.71 -19.79 -26.59
N PRO A 766 -23.73 -19.17 -27.21
CA PRO A 766 -23.57 -18.49 -28.50
C PRO A 766 -22.58 -17.31 -28.45
N LEU A 767 -22.36 -16.73 -27.28
CA LEU A 767 -21.45 -15.62 -27.09
C LEU A 767 -19.97 -16.01 -27.27
N LEU A 768 -19.64 -17.30 -27.27
CA LEU A 768 -18.30 -17.80 -27.56
C LEU A 768 -17.86 -17.46 -28.99
N ASP A 769 -18.79 -17.24 -29.92
CA ASP A 769 -18.51 -16.83 -31.30
C ASP A 769 -18.35 -15.31 -31.43
N ARG A 770 -18.73 -14.52 -30.38
CA ARG A 770 -18.60 -13.07 -30.38
C ARG A 770 -17.24 -12.66 -29.80
N GLU A 771 -16.41 -12.10 -30.62
CA GLU A 771 -15.01 -11.81 -30.27
C GLU A 771 -14.87 -10.97 -28.98
N LYS A 772 -15.64 -9.88 -28.87
CA LYS A 772 -15.53 -8.91 -27.76
C LYS A 772 -16.01 -9.43 -26.41
N VAL A 773 -16.86 -10.47 -26.38
CA VAL A 773 -17.46 -11.02 -25.14
C VAL A 773 -17.03 -12.46 -24.86
N ARG A 774 -16.24 -13.09 -25.74
CA ARG A 774 -15.80 -14.49 -25.62
C ARG A 774 -15.15 -14.79 -24.29
N GLY A 775 -14.24 -13.92 -23.84
CA GLY A 775 -13.56 -14.09 -22.55
C GLY A 775 -14.56 -14.12 -21.37
N THR A 776 -15.52 -13.19 -21.36
CA THR A 776 -16.55 -13.13 -20.32
C THR A 776 -17.51 -14.33 -20.42
N ALA A 777 -17.84 -14.78 -21.62
CA ALA A 777 -18.63 -15.98 -21.79
C ALA A 777 -17.94 -17.20 -21.17
N PHE A 778 -16.63 -17.41 -21.37
CA PHE A 778 -15.87 -18.46 -20.69
C PHE A 778 -15.88 -18.30 -19.18
N TYR A 779 -15.68 -17.09 -18.69
CA TYR A 779 -15.77 -16.81 -17.25
C TYR A 779 -17.12 -17.28 -16.68
N THR A 780 -18.21 -16.85 -17.29
CA THR A 780 -19.57 -17.21 -16.88
C THR A 780 -19.83 -18.71 -16.98
N LEU A 781 -19.53 -19.32 -18.14
CA LEU A 781 -19.73 -20.77 -18.37
C LEU A 781 -18.91 -21.62 -17.39
N GLY A 782 -17.72 -21.17 -17.00
CA GLY A 782 -16.93 -21.80 -15.96
C GLY A 782 -17.65 -21.80 -14.61
N HIS A 783 -18.20 -20.66 -14.19
CA HIS A 783 -18.99 -20.55 -12.96
C HIS A 783 -20.26 -21.41 -13.00
N LEU A 784 -20.94 -21.43 -14.14
CA LEU A 784 -22.12 -22.29 -14.33
C LEU A 784 -21.76 -23.79 -14.45
N ARG A 785 -20.46 -24.13 -14.46
CA ARG A 785 -19.96 -25.50 -14.69
C ARG A 785 -20.54 -26.14 -15.93
N ALA A 786 -20.56 -25.39 -17.03
CA ALA A 786 -21.14 -25.79 -18.31
C ALA A 786 -20.21 -26.77 -19.04
N GLN A 787 -20.51 -28.05 -18.94
CA GLN A 787 -19.75 -29.13 -19.63
C GLN A 787 -19.74 -28.93 -21.16
N GLU A 788 -20.80 -28.33 -21.69
CA GLU A 788 -21.00 -28.00 -23.09
C GLU A 788 -19.92 -27.06 -23.65
N ALA A 789 -19.28 -26.27 -22.79
CA ALA A 789 -18.23 -25.35 -23.16
C ALA A 789 -16.83 -25.98 -23.21
N THR A 790 -16.64 -27.22 -22.72
CA THR A 790 -15.32 -27.88 -22.62
C THR A 790 -14.56 -27.86 -23.94
N GLY A 791 -15.20 -28.28 -25.02
CA GLY A 791 -14.55 -28.36 -26.34
C GLY A 791 -14.09 -26.98 -26.86
N ALA A 792 -14.94 -25.95 -26.69
CA ALA A 792 -14.60 -24.58 -27.07
C ALA A 792 -13.47 -24.02 -26.21
N ALA A 793 -13.48 -24.28 -24.89
CA ALA A 793 -12.45 -23.85 -23.99
C ALA A 793 -11.09 -24.50 -24.29
N LEU A 794 -11.06 -25.81 -24.57
CA LEU A 794 -9.83 -26.48 -24.99
C LEU A 794 -9.23 -25.88 -26.26
N LYS A 795 -10.07 -25.58 -27.26
CA LYS A 795 -9.63 -24.92 -28.49
C LYS A 795 -9.09 -23.52 -28.21
N SER A 796 -9.72 -22.79 -27.31
CA SER A 796 -9.36 -21.41 -27.00
C SER A 796 -8.14 -21.26 -26.07
N LEU A 797 -7.56 -22.36 -25.59
CA LEU A 797 -6.24 -22.33 -24.92
C LEU A 797 -5.10 -21.90 -25.86
N THR A 798 -5.33 -21.85 -27.16
CA THR A 798 -4.37 -21.38 -28.17
C THR A 798 -4.85 -20.13 -28.91
N ASP A 799 -5.83 -19.39 -28.36
CA ASP A 799 -6.30 -18.11 -28.94
C ASP A 799 -5.17 -17.08 -28.90
N ASP A 800 -5.09 -16.21 -29.88
CA ASP A 800 -4.05 -15.18 -29.94
C ASP A 800 -4.15 -14.19 -28.79
N ARG A 801 -5.34 -13.96 -28.25
CA ARG A 801 -5.61 -13.06 -27.16
C ARG A 801 -5.39 -13.71 -25.80
N GLU A 802 -4.54 -13.10 -25.01
CA GLU A 802 -4.22 -13.52 -23.65
C GLU A 802 -5.46 -13.77 -22.79
N VAL A 803 -6.36 -12.79 -22.74
CA VAL A 803 -7.58 -12.86 -21.91
C VAL A 803 -8.43 -14.08 -22.24
N VAL A 804 -8.51 -14.45 -23.52
CA VAL A 804 -9.28 -15.63 -23.92
C VAL A 804 -8.61 -16.91 -23.49
N ARG A 805 -7.28 -17.03 -23.65
CA ARG A 805 -6.51 -18.19 -23.17
C ARG A 805 -6.65 -18.35 -21.65
N MET A 806 -6.47 -17.26 -20.92
CA MET A 806 -6.60 -17.22 -19.47
C MET A 806 -8.00 -17.65 -19.01
N ARG A 807 -9.07 -17.08 -19.60
CA ARG A 807 -10.45 -17.41 -19.26
C ARG A 807 -10.85 -18.81 -19.63
N ALA A 808 -10.36 -19.32 -20.75
CA ALA A 808 -10.56 -20.71 -21.14
C ALA A 808 -9.92 -21.68 -20.13
N ALA A 809 -8.71 -21.39 -19.66
CA ALA A 809 -8.04 -22.18 -18.61
C ALA A 809 -8.84 -22.15 -17.30
N GLN A 810 -9.27 -20.97 -16.84
CA GLN A 810 -10.10 -20.81 -15.64
C GLN A 810 -11.43 -21.59 -15.75
N ALA A 811 -12.09 -21.49 -16.92
CA ALA A 811 -13.34 -22.21 -17.16
C ALA A 811 -13.14 -23.73 -17.07
N LEU A 812 -12.09 -24.26 -17.69
CA LEU A 812 -11.78 -25.70 -17.64
C LEU A 812 -11.55 -26.20 -16.21
N GLY A 813 -10.86 -25.42 -15.38
CA GLY A 813 -10.67 -25.75 -13.96
C GLY A 813 -11.99 -25.83 -13.18
N ARG A 814 -12.92 -24.88 -13.44
CA ARG A 814 -14.24 -24.83 -12.78
C ARG A 814 -15.23 -25.86 -13.30
N ILE A 815 -15.21 -26.12 -14.61
CA ILE A 815 -15.99 -27.17 -15.25
C ILE A 815 -15.62 -28.53 -14.67
N GLY A 816 -14.34 -28.74 -14.37
CA GLY A 816 -13.87 -29.97 -13.70
C GLY A 816 -13.62 -31.14 -14.62
N ASP A 817 -13.52 -30.93 -15.94
CA ASP A 817 -13.27 -32.01 -16.89
C ASP A 817 -11.78 -32.37 -16.92
N ARG A 818 -11.46 -33.59 -16.46
CA ARG A 818 -10.09 -34.12 -16.41
C ARG A 818 -9.40 -34.25 -17.77
N GLN A 819 -10.16 -34.24 -18.88
CA GLN A 819 -9.60 -34.25 -20.23
C GLN A 819 -8.77 -32.99 -20.51
N ALA A 820 -9.01 -31.94 -19.77
CA ALA A 820 -8.26 -30.67 -19.89
C ALA A 820 -6.81 -30.75 -19.36
N VAL A 821 -6.48 -31.73 -18.52
CA VAL A 821 -5.17 -31.80 -17.83
C VAL A 821 -3.97 -31.69 -18.78
N PRO A 822 -3.87 -32.45 -19.87
CA PRO A 822 -2.70 -32.36 -20.78
C PRO A 822 -2.58 -30.98 -21.43
N ALA A 823 -3.69 -30.39 -21.85
CA ALA A 823 -3.71 -29.10 -22.53
C ALA A 823 -3.34 -27.96 -21.54
N LEU A 824 -3.83 -28.03 -20.31
CA LEU A 824 -3.49 -27.07 -19.24
C LEU A 824 -2.02 -27.18 -18.85
N ILE A 825 -1.43 -28.36 -18.76
CA ILE A 825 0.02 -28.52 -18.53
C ILE A 825 0.82 -27.81 -19.62
N GLY A 826 0.40 -27.91 -20.90
CA GLY A 826 1.04 -27.18 -21.99
C GLY A 826 0.98 -25.66 -21.83
N ARG A 827 -0.01 -25.14 -21.11
CA ARG A 827 -0.15 -23.68 -20.82
C ARG A 827 0.69 -23.21 -19.64
N LEU A 828 1.28 -24.08 -18.86
CA LEU A 828 2.25 -23.70 -17.84
C LEU A 828 3.55 -23.10 -18.42
N ASP A 829 3.77 -23.25 -19.71
CA ASP A 829 4.87 -22.65 -20.47
C ASP A 829 4.43 -21.46 -21.36
N ASP A 830 3.21 -20.97 -21.17
CA ASP A 830 2.70 -19.81 -21.93
C ASP A 830 3.62 -18.59 -21.72
N GLU A 831 3.79 -17.80 -22.74
CA GLU A 831 4.61 -16.59 -22.68
C GLU A 831 4.12 -15.59 -21.63
N LEU A 832 2.80 -15.55 -21.38
CA LEU A 832 2.17 -14.64 -20.46
C LEU A 832 1.86 -15.32 -19.12
N TRP A 833 2.29 -14.69 -18.06
CA TRP A 833 2.16 -15.20 -16.70
C TRP A 833 0.71 -15.42 -16.27
N THR A 834 -0.23 -14.55 -16.68
CA THR A 834 -1.66 -14.67 -16.39
C THR A 834 -2.24 -16.01 -16.88
N VAL A 835 -1.82 -16.46 -18.05
CA VAL A 835 -2.24 -17.75 -18.61
C VAL A 835 -1.60 -18.91 -17.82
N ARG A 836 -0.31 -18.78 -17.46
CA ARG A 836 0.37 -19.81 -16.66
C ARG A 836 -0.30 -20.01 -15.30
N TYR A 837 -0.67 -18.92 -14.63
CA TYR A 837 -1.39 -18.99 -13.35
C TYR A 837 -2.78 -19.58 -13.49
N ALA A 838 -3.55 -19.12 -14.48
CA ALA A 838 -4.87 -19.68 -14.73
C ALA A 838 -4.80 -21.20 -15.01
N ALA A 839 -3.79 -21.66 -15.74
CA ALA A 839 -3.55 -23.07 -15.98
C ALA A 839 -3.13 -23.83 -14.70
N GLN A 840 -2.25 -23.24 -13.88
CA GLN A 840 -1.84 -23.79 -12.58
C GLN A 840 -3.05 -23.97 -11.65
N ASP A 841 -3.86 -22.93 -11.48
CA ASP A 841 -5.05 -22.96 -10.63
C ASP A 841 -6.09 -23.95 -11.14
N ALA A 842 -6.27 -24.02 -12.46
CA ALA A 842 -7.14 -25.00 -13.07
C ALA A 842 -6.69 -26.44 -12.78
N LEU A 843 -5.39 -26.73 -12.87
CA LEU A 843 -4.81 -28.04 -12.55
C LEU A 843 -4.96 -28.40 -11.07
N ILE A 844 -4.82 -27.42 -10.18
CA ILE A 844 -5.07 -27.57 -8.73
C ILE A 844 -6.57 -27.85 -8.49
N ALA A 845 -7.47 -27.11 -9.16
CA ALA A 845 -8.91 -27.30 -9.04
C ALA A 845 -9.37 -28.69 -9.54
N LEU A 846 -8.75 -29.18 -10.61
CA LEU A 846 -8.99 -30.55 -11.12
C LEU A 846 -8.51 -31.65 -10.16
N GLY A 847 -7.60 -31.35 -9.28
CA GLY A 847 -7.22 -32.19 -8.15
C GLY A 847 -6.37 -33.40 -8.51
N GLN A 848 -6.63 -34.56 -7.89
CA GLN A 848 -5.82 -35.79 -8.04
C GLN A 848 -5.54 -36.24 -9.49
N PRO A 849 -6.47 -36.11 -10.46
CA PRO A 849 -6.19 -36.44 -11.86
C PRO A 849 -4.99 -35.70 -12.45
N SER A 850 -4.69 -34.48 -11.97
CA SER A 850 -3.57 -33.68 -12.46
C SER A 850 -2.21 -34.15 -11.94
N ARG A 851 -2.15 -34.82 -10.80
CA ARG A 851 -0.91 -35.11 -10.06
C ARG A 851 0.11 -35.98 -10.81
N GLY A 852 -0.36 -37.05 -11.41
CA GLY A 852 0.50 -37.94 -12.18
C GLY A 852 1.09 -37.25 -13.42
N PRO A 853 0.25 -36.64 -14.26
CA PRO A 853 0.71 -35.86 -15.42
C PRO A 853 1.65 -34.71 -15.05
N LEU A 854 1.38 -33.97 -13.98
CA LEU A 854 2.27 -32.90 -13.50
C LEU A 854 3.66 -33.40 -13.10
N ARG A 855 3.73 -34.56 -12.41
CA ARG A 855 5.02 -35.18 -12.07
C ARG A 855 5.80 -35.63 -13.31
N ALA A 856 5.11 -36.17 -14.29
CA ALA A 856 5.74 -36.58 -15.55
C ALA A 856 6.28 -35.34 -16.30
N ALA A 857 5.50 -34.27 -16.37
CA ALA A 857 5.90 -33.03 -17.03
C ALA A 857 7.09 -32.35 -16.37
N LEU A 858 7.25 -32.49 -15.05
CA LEU A 858 8.35 -31.86 -14.30
C LEU A 858 9.75 -32.35 -14.77
N ALA A 859 9.84 -33.57 -15.27
CA ALA A 859 11.10 -34.16 -15.75
C ALA A 859 11.69 -33.43 -16.98
N THR A 860 10.83 -32.88 -17.85
CA THR A 860 11.21 -32.19 -19.09
C THR A 860 10.79 -30.71 -19.11
N ALA A 861 10.43 -30.15 -17.94
CA ALA A 861 9.90 -28.82 -17.83
C ALA A 861 10.93 -27.74 -18.21
N SER A 862 10.46 -26.77 -18.99
CA SER A 862 11.21 -25.54 -19.25
C SER A 862 11.45 -24.76 -17.95
N PRO A 863 12.43 -23.83 -17.92
CA PRO A 863 12.63 -22.94 -16.77
C PRO A 863 11.37 -22.14 -16.41
N ARG A 864 10.55 -21.79 -17.38
CA ARG A 864 9.31 -21.02 -17.21
C ARG A 864 8.17 -21.85 -16.61
N ALA A 865 8.00 -23.09 -17.05
CA ALA A 865 6.93 -23.99 -16.57
C ALA A 865 7.23 -24.63 -15.21
N ARG A 866 8.51 -24.83 -14.90
CA ARG A 866 8.97 -25.57 -13.72
C ARG A 866 8.44 -25.05 -12.38
N PRO A 867 8.47 -23.74 -12.08
CA PRO A 867 7.93 -23.19 -10.84
C PRO A 867 6.44 -23.49 -10.66
N HIS A 868 5.66 -23.35 -11.72
CA HIS A 868 4.22 -23.59 -11.72
C HIS A 868 3.87 -25.08 -11.52
N LEU A 869 4.66 -25.98 -12.10
CA LEU A 869 4.51 -27.42 -11.87
C LEU A 869 4.78 -27.79 -10.40
N ILE A 870 5.82 -27.23 -9.81
CA ILE A 870 6.17 -27.45 -8.40
C ILE A 870 5.05 -26.93 -7.51
N ALA A 871 4.63 -25.67 -7.69
CA ALA A 871 3.58 -25.05 -6.90
C ALA A 871 2.25 -25.85 -6.97
N ALA A 872 1.86 -26.29 -8.17
CA ALA A 872 0.67 -27.11 -8.32
C ALA A 872 0.78 -28.45 -7.60
N LEU A 873 1.95 -29.12 -7.66
CA LEU A 873 2.18 -30.40 -6.97
C LEU A 873 2.20 -30.24 -5.44
N GLU A 874 2.77 -29.17 -4.91
CA GLU A 874 2.77 -28.85 -3.48
C GLU A 874 1.35 -28.65 -2.97
N LYS A 875 0.56 -27.81 -3.61
CA LYS A 875 -0.85 -27.59 -3.28
C LYS A 875 -1.69 -28.88 -3.35
N LEU A 876 -1.41 -29.76 -4.31
CA LEU A 876 -2.09 -31.06 -4.40
C LEU A 876 -1.62 -32.08 -3.35
N ASN A 877 -0.43 -31.91 -2.81
CA ASN A 877 0.08 -32.76 -1.71
C ASN A 877 -0.50 -32.35 -0.36
N THR A 878 -0.63 -31.03 -0.10
CA THR A 878 -1.21 -30.51 1.15
C THR A 878 -2.70 -30.78 1.26
N ARG A 879 -3.45 -30.84 0.17
CA ARG A 879 -4.88 -31.20 0.15
C ARG A 879 -5.18 -32.67 0.55
N ARG A 880 -4.19 -33.51 0.84
CA ARG A 880 -4.42 -34.89 1.31
C ARG A 880 -5.03 -35.02 2.71
N GLY A 881 -5.00 -33.91 3.51
CA GLY A 881 -5.53 -33.90 4.88
C GLY A 881 -7.03 -33.62 5.02
N LEU A 882 -7.73 -33.26 3.92
CA LEU A 882 -9.13 -32.78 4.01
C LEU A 882 -10.23 -33.84 3.73
N PHE A 883 -9.87 -35.09 3.48
CA PHE A 883 -10.87 -36.17 3.29
C PHE A 883 -10.42 -37.41 4.01
N TRP A 884 -10.62 -37.46 5.33
CA TRP A 884 -10.92 -38.66 6.14
C TRP A 884 -11.69 -38.24 7.37
#